data_0156fb4893c7224038ee69b07d9dd377
#
_entry.id   0156fb4893c7224038ee69b07d9dd377
#
_cell.length_a   1.000
_cell.length_b   1.000
_cell.length_c   1.000
_cell.angle_alpha   90.00
_cell.angle_beta   90.00
_cell.angle_gamma   90.00
#
_symmetry.space_group_name_H-M   'P 1'
#
loop_
_entity.id
_entity.type
_entity.pdbx_description
1 polymer ?
#
loop_
_entity_poly.entity_id
_entity_poly.type
_entity_poly.pdbx_seq_one_letter_code
_entity_poly.pdbx_strand_id
1 'polypeptide(L)'
;MTEAAGAGLGRRLFLCTDPALVREQLAGRDLARAEAGTLRDDISTDEITPLPAMVHFDAVLGRHAHTGFTANGERPIGVDALRRAGIVVLVGGRRYGKGSSREHSPLAELSAGVRLVIAESFERIYRQNADNLGLLTSTDLGLVERLERGVLPTLDELLEGRDPLAAAIVRAGGLLRYGLGPDTPVPAPASGPKTLFEKIVERHRVRPGFVRADLRFIHEYYTGMCAHLLEQHAGAGHRLHDPASIVCFEDHLSYVERSPVHVANNLIGGVRRLSSAHRAFVAKHGLQDYGYAVDGEGSRGISHALVAERLALPGQLIVGTDSHTPHSGALGCVAIGVGTTDMANAFLTGAARLTQAEVLRVEVDGRLPPGVGAKDLVLHLLALPEIRAGDGVGRVFEFGGEAVRALDTDERATLTNMTVELGGSAGLVEPDDETVRFLRERRGTAFEIEPWMRSDPGARYAGTIRIDAAAVSTMVARPGDPGLGLPLAQLAERPRIDIAYGGSCTAGKREDFAQYHAVLAWAAERGLRVAPHVTLYLQFGTEDVREHCIRQGWLAAFEAVGAQILQPACGACANCGPGASTSADQVTVSAINRNFPGRSGPGQVWLASPATVAASAIAGTLTSFQELVVFRPGPDVFQPGRSSRTSSPRPCP
;
A
#
# COMPACT_ATOMS: atom_id res chain seq x y z
N MET A 1 8.27 34.47 -1.09
CA MET A 1 9.24 34.22 -2.18
C MET A 1 9.91 35.48 -2.75
N THR A 2 9.55 36.66 -2.32
CA THR A 2 10.17 37.92 -2.76
C THR A 2 11.53 38.21 -2.12
N GLU A 3 11.90 37.55 -1.00
CA GLU A 3 13.22 37.74 -0.36
C GLU A 3 14.26 36.67 -0.73
N ALA A 4 13.87 35.53 -1.30
CA ALA A 4 14.82 34.49 -1.71
C ALA A 4 15.39 34.68 -3.13
N ALA A 5 14.89 35.62 -3.89
CA ALA A 5 15.36 35.92 -5.25
C ALA A 5 16.63 36.79 -5.30
N GLY A 6 17.12 37.26 -4.15
CA GLY A 6 18.29 38.16 -4.06
C GLY A 6 19.61 37.52 -3.60
N ALA A 7 19.58 36.29 -3.06
CA ALA A 7 20.79 35.55 -2.77
C ALA A 7 21.10 34.63 -3.96
N GLY A 8 22.22 34.79 -4.62
CA GLY A 8 22.66 34.03 -5.79
C GLY A 8 22.35 32.54 -5.61
N LEU A 9 21.89 31.88 -6.69
CA LEU A 9 21.62 30.45 -6.70
C LEU A 9 22.82 29.72 -6.09
N GLY A 10 22.53 28.98 -5.01
CA GLY A 10 23.51 28.10 -4.40
C GLY A 10 24.01 27.05 -5.39
N ARG A 11 24.89 26.22 -4.90
CA ARG A 11 25.60 25.22 -5.72
C ARG A 11 24.65 24.19 -6.31
N ARG A 12 24.98 23.74 -7.51
CA ARG A 12 24.32 22.64 -8.21
C ARG A 12 25.04 21.32 -7.90
N LEU A 13 24.29 20.21 -7.94
CA LEU A 13 24.84 18.86 -7.92
C LEU A 13 24.25 18.06 -9.08
N PHE A 14 25.09 17.63 -9.98
CA PHE A 14 24.73 16.65 -11.01
C PHE A 14 24.82 15.26 -10.42
N LEU A 15 23.71 14.57 -10.38
CA LEU A 15 23.58 13.16 -9.98
C LEU A 15 23.96 12.30 -11.20
N CYS A 16 25.25 12.15 -11.44
CA CYS A 16 25.80 11.44 -12.59
C CYS A 16 26.25 10.01 -12.24
N THR A 17 26.54 9.23 -13.28
CA THR A 17 26.98 7.83 -13.15
C THR A 17 28.40 7.67 -12.62
N ASP A 18 29.23 8.73 -12.66
CA ASP A 18 30.59 8.73 -12.14
C ASP A 18 30.63 9.17 -10.67
N PRO A 19 30.96 8.27 -9.73
CA PRO A 19 31.02 8.59 -8.30
C PRO A 19 32.11 9.58 -7.92
N ALA A 20 33.20 9.66 -8.68
CA ALA A 20 34.28 10.60 -8.42
C ALA A 20 33.83 12.04 -8.67
N LEU A 21 33.14 12.29 -9.79
CA LEU A 21 32.58 13.61 -10.11
C LEU A 21 31.55 14.05 -9.06
N VAL A 22 30.74 13.12 -8.54
CA VAL A 22 29.79 13.45 -7.45
C VAL A 22 30.55 13.90 -6.19
N ARG A 23 31.61 13.17 -5.80
CA ARG A 23 32.43 13.54 -4.63
C ARG A 23 33.16 14.89 -4.82
N GLU A 24 33.69 15.14 -5.99
CA GLU A 24 34.35 16.42 -6.31
C GLU A 24 33.40 17.61 -6.21
N GLN A 25 32.16 17.46 -6.70
CA GLN A 25 31.14 18.48 -6.55
C GLN A 25 30.82 18.75 -5.07
N LEU A 26 30.65 17.69 -4.28
CA LEU A 26 30.41 17.84 -2.84
C LEU A 26 31.60 18.43 -2.09
N ALA A 27 32.83 18.23 -2.59
CA ALA A 27 34.06 18.81 -2.05
C ALA A 27 34.29 20.27 -2.46
N GLY A 28 33.50 20.82 -3.38
CA GLY A 28 33.57 22.24 -3.71
C GLY A 28 33.78 22.56 -5.19
N ARG A 29 33.99 21.56 -6.06
CA ARG A 29 34.10 21.79 -7.49
C ARG A 29 32.74 22.09 -8.11
N ASP A 30 32.62 23.21 -8.81
CA ASP A 30 31.50 23.47 -9.70
C ASP A 30 31.75 22.84 -11.06
N LEU A 31 30.81 22.06 -11.56
CA LEU A 31 30.84 21.47 -12.90
C LEU A 31 29.87 22.19 -13.82
N ALA A 32 30.28 22.35 -15.08
CA ALA A 32 29.35 22.66 -16.17
C ALA A 32 28.62 21.37 -16.61
N ARG A 33 27.42 21.53 -17.21
CA ARG A 33 26.63 20.38 -17.72
C ARG A 33 27.44 19.48 -18.65
N ALA A 34 28.31 20.08 -19.48
CA ALA A 34 29.18 19.35 -20.42
C ALA A 34 30.21 18.45 -19.71
N GLU A 35 30.65 18.82 -18.50
CA GLU A 35 31.61 18.07 -17.70
C GLU A 35 30.99 16.96 -16.86
N ALA A 36 29.67 17.07 -16.54
CA ALA A 36 28.98 16.16 -15.65
C ALA A 36 28.77 14.75 -16.24
N GLY A 37 29.01 14.54 -17.52
CA GLY A 37 28.85 13.27 -18.19
C GLY A 37 27.39 12.79 -18.22
N THR A 38 27.19 11.47 -18.09
CA THR A 38 25.88 10.84 -18.12
C THR A 38 25.17 11.02 -16.78
N LEU A 39 23.98 11.61 -16.80
CA LEU A 39 23.10 11.69 -15.62
C LEU A 39 22.54 10.32 -15.26
N ARG A 40 22.32 10.10 -13.98
CA ARG A 40 21.76 8.87 -13.45
C ARG A 40 20.24 8.84 -13.69
N ASP A 41 19.77 7.83 -14.41
CA ASP A 41 18.37 7.49 -14.57
C ASP A 41 17.87 6.70 -13.36
N ASP A 42 16.54 6.61 -13.18
CA ASP A 42 15.89 5.74 -12.20
C ASP A 42 16.31 5.99 -10.73
N ILE A 43 16.61 7.24 -10.39
CA ILE A 43 16.91 7.60 -9.00
C ILE A 43 15.66 7.32 -8.17
N SER A 44 15.74 6.31 -7.30
CA SER A 44 14.60 5.83 -6.52
C SER A 44 14.40 6.63 -5.22
N THR A 45 13.17 6.59 -4.70
CA THR A 45 12.89 7.13 -3.37
C THR A 45 13.67 6.41 -2.26
N ASP A 46 14.08 5.15 -2.47
CA ASP A 46 14.98 4.42 -1.58
C ASP A 46 16.42 4.95 -1.62
N GLU A 47 16.86 5.47 -2.76
CA GLU A 47 18.16 6.13 -2.88
C GLU A 47 18.15 7.53 -2.28
N ILE A 48 17.03 8.26 -2.40
CA ILE A 48 16.86 9.59 -1.80
C ILE A 48 16.74 9.48 -0.28
N THR A 49 15.89 8.57 0.21
CA THR A 49 15.66 8.32 1.65
C THR A 49 15.70 6.83 1.93
N PRO A 50 16.88 6.25 2.19
CA PRO A 50 17.00 4.83 2.50
C PRO A 50 16.32 4.47 3.83
N LEU A 51 15.98 3.20 4.02
CA LEU A 51 15.24 2.70 5.17
C LEU A 51 15.74 3.23 6.54
N PRO A 52 17.06 3.33 6.82
CA PRO A 52 17.53 3.93 8.07
C PRO A 52 17.17 5.40 8.26
N ALA A 53 16.92 6.14 7.17
CA ALA A 53 16.50 7.54 7.24
C ALA A 53 15.00 7.71 7.57
N MET A 54 14.19 6.71 7.28
CA MET A 54 12.73 6.75 7.43
C MET A 54 12.24 6.83 8.91
N VAL A 55 13.14 6.63 9.87
CA VAL A 55 12.85 6.84 11.30
C VAL A 55 12.93 8.32 11.71
N HIS A 56 13.31 9.22 10.80
CA HIS A 56 13.34 10.66 11.00
C HIS A 56 12.14 11.31 10.30
N PHE A 57 11.51 12.25 10.95
CA PHE A 57 10.29 12.92 10.47
C PHE A 57 10.37 14.46 10.54
N ASP A 58 11.51 15.00 10.94
CA ASP A 58 11.78 16.42 11.15
C ASP A 58 12.97 16.89 10.29
N ALA A 59 13.52 18.07 10.58
CA ALA A 59 14.67 18.63 9.86
C ALA A 59 15.92 17.74 9.87
N VAL A 60 16.01 16.74 10.76
CA VAL A 60 17.10 15.76 10.77
C VAL A 60 17.08 14.91 9.51
N LEU A 61 15.90 14.68 8.93
CA LEU A 61 15.74 13.94 7.68
C LEU A 61 16.62 14.49 6.55
N GLY A 62 16.79 15.82 6.48
CA GLY A 62 17.65 16.47 5.48
C GLY A 62 19.13 16.08 5.53
N ARG A 63 19.62 15.59 6.66
CA ARG A 63 20.99 15.06 6.78
C ARG A 63 21.19 13.76 6.00
N HIS A 64 20.10 13.06 5.74
CA HIS A 64 20.10 11.75 5.08
C HIS A 64 19.69 11.82 3.60
N ALA A 65 19.45 13.01 3.06
CA ALA A 65 19.09 13.18 1.66
C ALA A 65 20.15 12.56 0.74
N HIS A 66 19.72 11.68 -0.14
CA HIS A 66 20.56 10.95 -1.12
C HIS A 66 21.64 10.03 -0.54
N THR A 67 21.61 9.68 0.75
CA THR A 67 22.62 8.76 1.32
C THR A 67 22.53 7.34 0.78
N GLY A 68 21.44 6.99 0.10
CA GLY A 68 21.27 5.74 -0.64
C GLY A 68 21.67 5.81 -2.11
N PHE A 69 21.95 7.01 -2.64
CA PHE A 69 22.30 7.22 -4.05
C PHE A 69 23.51 6.38 -4.47
N THR A 70 23.37 5.68 -5.60
CA THR A 70 24.41 4.82 -6.14
C THR A 70 24.87 5.32 -7.52
N ALA A 71 26.18 5.35 -7.73
CA ALA A 71 26.84 5.63 -9.01
C ALA A 71 27.85 4.52 -9.26
N ASN A 72 27.73 3.77 -10.35
CA ASN A 72 28.58 2.63 -10.69
C ASN A 72 28.85 1.67 -9.50
N GLY A 73 27.81 1.40 -8.69
CA GLY A 73 27.89 0.52 -7.52
C GLY A 73 28.45 1.13 -6.24
N GLU A 74 28.92 2.37 -6.28
CA GLU A 74 29.41 3.11 -5.11
C GLU A 74 28.34 4.08 -4.55
N ARG A 75 28.44 4.40 -3.26
CA ARG A 75 27.62 5.43 -2.60
C ARG A 75 28.44 6.68 -2.32
N PRO A 76 28.48 7.65 -3.24
CA PRO A 76 29.35 8.83 -3.12
C PRO A 76 28.83 9.90 -2.14
N ILE A 77 27.54 9.83 -1.74
CA ILE A 77 26.89 10.87 -0.92
C ILE A 77 26.77 10.38 0.53
N GLY A 78 27.50 11.00 1.42
CA GLY A 78 27.47 10.69 2.86
C GLY A 78 26.44 11.52 3.63
N VAL A 79 26.29 11.19 4.92
CA VAL A 79 25.38 11.91 5.84
C VAL A 79 25.76 13.40 5.86
N ASP A 80 24.75 14.26 5.74
CA ASP A 80 24.85 15.72 5.78
C ASP A 80 25.64 16.35 4.60
N ALA A 81 25.93 15.58 3.56
CA ALA A 81 26.81 16.02 2.45
C ALA A 81 26.19 17.18 1.65
N LEU A 82 24.90 17.09 1.28
CA LEU A 82 24.23 18.15 0.52
C LEU A 82 24.21 19.48 1.27
N ARG A 83 23.87 19.44 2.57
CA ARG A 83 23.82 20.65 3.42
C ARG A 83 25.18 21.29 3.57
N ARG A 84 26.24 20.50 3.87
CA ARG A 84 27.61 21.02 4.01
C ARG A 84 28.14 21.61 2.72
N ALA A 85 27.77 21.00 1.58
CA ALA A 85 28.18 21.50 0.26
C ALA A 85 27.34 22.69 -0.21
N GLY A 86 26.27 23.09 0.49
CA GLY A 86 25.38 24.18 0.10
C GLY A 86 24.63 23.93 -1.19
N ILE A 87 24.21 22.67 -1.43
CA ILE A 87 23.49 22.29 -2.65
C ILE A 87 22.07 22.83 -2.60
N VAL A 88 21.70 23.61 -3.63
CA VAL A 88 20.36 24.21 -3.78
C VAL A 88 19.62 23.66 -5.00
N VAL A 89 20.35 23.18 -6.01
CA VAL A 89 19.79 22.60 -7.22
C VAL A 89 20.34 21.18 -7.41
N LEU A 90 19.42 20.22 -7.62
CA LEU A 90 19.76 18.87 -8.05
C LEU A 90 19.47 18.69 -9.54
N VAL A 91 20.32 17.96 -10.24
CA VAL A 91 20.15 17.66 -11.66
C VAL A 91 20.26 16.14 -11.85
N GLY A 92 19.20 15.50 -12.32
CA GLY A 92 19.11 14.04 -12.54
C GLY A 92 18.66 13.68 -13.96
N GLY A 93 18.67 12.39 -14.27
CA GLY A 93 18.22 11.84 -15.54
C GLY A 93 16.71 11.52 -15.55
N ARG A 94 16.33 10.45 -16.24
CA ARG A 94 14.93 10.04 -16.40
C ARG A 94 14.37 9.33 -15.17
N ARG A 95 13.04 9.45 -14.98
CA ARG A 95 12.24 8.80 -13.93
C ARG A 95 12.78 9.06 -12.52
N TYR A 96 13.06 10.33 -12.23
CA TYR A 96 13.47 10.77 -10.90
C TYR A 96 12.36 10.56 -9.88
N GLY A 97 12.68 10.02 -8.70
CA GLY A 97 11.72 9.72 -7.64
C GLY A 97 10.97 8.39 -7.83
N LYS A 98 11.56 7.44 -8.57
CA LYS A 98 10.99 6.12 -8.83
C LYS A 98 10.77 5.33 -7.53
N GLY A 99 9.71 4.51 -7.50
CA GLY A 99 9.46 3.56 -6.43
C GLY A 99 8.27 3.92 -5.54
N SER A 100 8.41 3.77 -4.23
CA SER A 100 7.29 3.97 -3.30
C SER A 100 6.91 5.46 -3.15
N SER A 101 5.65 5.71 -2.79
CA SER A 101 5.07 7.05 -2.58
C SER A 101 5.61 7.77 -1.32
N ARG A 102 6.93 7.71 -1.09
CA ARG A 102 7.57 8.29 0.10
C ARG A 102 7.66 9.80 0.00
N GLU A 103 6.79 10.50 0.68
CA GLU A 103 6.86 11.97 0.83
C GLU A 103 8.11 12.42 1.60
N HIS A 104 8.72 11.51 2.36
CA HIS A 104 10.03 11.73 3.00
C HIS A 104 11.10 12.16 2.00
N SER A 105 11.05 11.71 0.74
CA SER A 105 12.09 12.01 -0.25
C SER A 105 12.16 13.50 -0.60
N PRO A 106 11.11 14.17 -1.10
CA PRO A 106 11.16 15.60 -1.34
C PRO A 106 11.27 16.42 -0.04
N LEU A 107 10.78 15.92 1.11
CA LEU A 107 10.98 16.56 2.41
C LEU A 107 12.46 16.54 2.84
N ALA A 108 13.16 15.43 2.62
CA ALA A 108 14.60 15.32 2.87
C ALA A 108 15.40 16.32 2.04
N GLU A 109 15.08 16.43 0.76
CA GLU A 109 15.73 17.38 -0.15
C GLU A 109 15.49 18.82 0.28
N LEU A 110 14.24 19.21 0.56
CA LEU A 110 13.91 20.53 1.10
C LEU A 110 14.65 20.82 2.41
N SER A 111 14.66 19.85 3.33
CA SER A 111 15.33 19.96 4.63
C SER A 111 16.86 19.99 4.49
N ALA A 112 17.40 19.42 3.40
CA ALA A 112 18.83 19.53 3.04
C ALA A 112 19.21 20.90 2.47
N GLY A 113 18.23 21.73 2.09
CA GLY A 113 18.44 23.05 1.50
C GLY A 113 18.15 23.12 0.00
N VAL A 114 17.79 22.01 -0.63
CA VAL A 114 17.40 21.97 -2.05
C VAL A 114 16.12 22.80 -2.27
N ARG A 115 16.08 23.54 -3.36
CA ARG A 115 14.93 24.38 -3.76
C ARG A 115 14.41 24.05 -5.15
N LEU A 116 15.25 23.46 -5.98
CA LEU A 116 14.91 23.08 -7.35
C LEU A 116 15.51 21.73 -7.70
N VAL A 117 14.70 20.84 -8.25
CA VAL A 117 15.16 19.60 -8.88
C VAL A 117 14.87 19.68 -10.38
N ILE A 118 15.90 19.49 -11.20
CA ILE A 118 15.80 19.43 -12.66
C ILE A 118 16.09 17.98 -13.08
N ALA A 119 15.19 17.38 -13.84
CA ALA A 119 15.36 16.01 -14.33
C ALA A 119 14.69 15.84 -15.69
N GLU A 120 15.16 14.89 -16.51
CA GLU A 120 14.55 14.62 -17.82
C GLU A 120 13.07 14.20 -17.70
N SER A 121 12.74 13.49 -16.63
CA SER A 121 11.35 13.18 -16.26
C SER A 121 11.24 12.81 -14.77
N PHE A 122 10.05 12.94 -14.22
CA PHE A 122 9.73 12.61 -12.83
C PHE A 122 8.67 11.52 -12.76
N GLU A 123 8.77 10.68 -11.74
CA GLU A 123 7.64 9.85 -11.36
C GLU A 123 6.50 10.71 -10.80
N ARG A 124 5.27 10.39 -11.19
CA ARG A 124 4.09 11.22 -10.91
C ARG A 124 3.90 11.51 -9.42
N ILE A 125 4.01 10.50 -8.59
CA ILE A 125 3.78 10.62 -7.13
C ILE A 125 4.86 11.48 -6.49
N TYR A 126 6.13 11.29 -6.86
CA TYR A 126 7.23 12.13 -6.37
C TYR A 126 6.99 13.61 -6.71
N ARG A 127 6.61 13.90 -7.97
CA ARG A 127 6.34 15.27 -8.42
C ARG A 127 5.18 15.90 -7.67
N GLN A 128 4.10 15.14 -7.44
CA GLN A 128 2.97 15.60 -6.64
C GLN A 128 3.37 15.92 -5.19
N ASN A 129 4.16 15.05 -4.56
CA ASN A 129 4.66 15.28 -3.20
C ASN A 129 5.59 16.49 -3.12
N ALA A 130 6.44 16.68 -4.15
CA ALA A 130 7.29 17.86 -4.26
C ALA A 130 6.44 19.15 -4.37
N ASP A 131 5.42 19.15 -5.22
CA ASP A 131 4.48 20.28 -5.37
C ASP A 131 3.74 20.58 -4.05
N ASN A 132 3.29 19.54 -3.33
CA ASN A 132 2.60 19.67 -2.04
C ASN A 132 3.49 20.31 -0.97
N LEU A 133 4.78 20.02 -0.98
CA LEU A 133 5.77 20.58 -0.05
C LEU A 133 6.36 21.93 -0.52
N GLY A 134 6.10 22.33 -1.77
CA GLY A 134 6.64 23.55 -2.35
C GLY A 134 8.07 23.41 -2.87
N LEU A 135 8.56 22.17 -3.10
CA LEU A 135 9.81 21.90 -3.80
C LEU A 135 9.59 22.08 -5.31
N LEU A 136 10.36 22.99 -5.90
CA LEU A 136 10.25 23.26 -7.34
C LEU A 136 10.85 22.10 -8.15
N THR A 137 10.18 21.74 -9.26
CA THR A 137 10.69 20.73 -10.20
C THR A 137 10.55 21.23 -11.64
N SER A 138 11.49 20.88 -12.50
CA SER A 138 11.43 21.18 -13.93
C SER A 138 11.96 20.03 -14.78
N THR A 139 11.34 19.83 -15.94
CA THR A 139 11.85 18.87 -16.96
C THR A 139 12.65 19.55 -18.05
N ASP A 140 12.82 20.87 -17.98
CA ASP A 140 13.66 21.62 -18.92
C ASP A 140 15.13 21.57 -18.50
N LEU A 141 15.91 20.72 -19.14
CA LEU A 141 17.37 20.66 -18.93
C LEU A 141 18.09 21.93 -19.44
N GLY A 142 17.51 22.71 -20.36
CA GLY A 142 18.06 23.98 -20.81
C GLY A 142 18.17 25.02 -19.68
N LEU A 143 17.39 24.85 -18.60
CA LEU A 143 17.54 25.67 -17.40
C LEU A 143 18.93 25.55 -16.77
N VAL A 144 19.61 24.40 -16.89
CA VAL A 144 20.93 24.19 -16.32
C VAL A 144 21.93 25.20 -16.93
N GLU A 145 21.97 25.32 -18.27
CA GLU A 145 22.84 26.27 -18.96
C GLU A 145 22.47 27.73 -18.64
N ARG A 146 21.20 28.03 -18.45
CA ARG A 146 20.73 29.36 -18.00
C ARG A 146 21.27 29.69 -16.61
N LEU A 147 21.15 28.72 -15.69
CA LEU A 147 21.66 28.86 -14.32
C LEU A 147 23.19 29.00 -14.29
N GLU A 148 23.91 28.34 -15.20
CA GLU A 148 25.35 28.51 -15.37
C GLU A 148 25.74 29.95 -15.79
N ARG A 149 24.90 30.59 -16.59
CA ARG A 149 25.05 31.99 -16.99
C ARG A 149 24.50 33.00 -15.95
N GLY A 150 24.03 32.51 -14.77
CA GLY A 150 23.46 33.35 -13.73
C GLY A 150 22.01 33.82 -14.01
N VAL A 151 21.34 33.24 -14.99
CA VAL A 151 19.95 33.58 -15.34
C VAL A 151 18.97 32.68 -14.59
N LEU A 152 18.18 33.28 -13.69
CA LEU A 152 17.17 32.58 -12.91
C LEU A 152 15.89 32.36 -13.72
N PRO A 153 15.27 31.17 -13.65
CA PRO A 153 13.92 31.00 -14.17
C PRO A 153 12.92 31.74 -13.31
N THR A 154 11.88 32.28 -13.94
CA THR A 154 10.72 32.78 -13.23
C THR A 154 9.86 31.62 -12.72
N LEU A 155 9.01 31.88 -11.72
CA LEU A 155 8.08 30.85 -11.24
C LEU A 155 7.10 30.42 -12.35
N ASP A 156 6.66 31.34 -13.20
CA ASP A 156 5.73 31.05 -14.29
C ASP A 156 6.36 30.10 -15.34
N GLU A 157 7.65 30.30 -15.69
CA GLU A 157 8.38 29.37 -16.55
C GLU A 157 8.46 27.95 -15.94
N LEU A 158 8.69 27.84 -14.64
CA LEU A 158 8.74 26.53 -13.94
C LEU A 158 7.37 25.85 -13.86
N LEU A 159 6.28 26.60 -14.02
CA LEU A 159 4.90 26.10 -13.95
C LEU A 159 4.27 25.87 -15.31
N GLU A 160 4.97 26.19 -16.41
CA GLU A 160 4.45 25.97 -17.75
C GLU A 160 4.09 24.49 -17.99
N GLY A 161 2.90 24.25 -18.58
CA GLY A 161 2.39 22.91 -18.85
C GLY A 161 1.92 22.11 -17.62
N ARG A 162 1.90 22.72 -16.42
CA ARG A 162 1.34 22.06 -15.24
C ARG A 162 -0.17 22.14 -15.18
N ASP A 163 -0.75 21.13 -14.53
CA ASP A 163 -2.16 21.20 -14.11
C ASP A 163 -2.45 22.50 -13.32
N PRO A 164 -3.56 23.19 -13.58
CA PRO A 164 -3.85 24.47 -12.95
C PRO A 164 -3.88 24.43 -11.43
N LEU A 165 -4.39 23.34 -10.83
CA LEU A 165 -4.42 23.17 -9.37
C LEU A 165 -3.00 22.97 -8.82
N ALA A 166 -2.19 22.11 -9.45
CA ALA A 166 -0.80 21.93 -9.09
C ALA A 166 -0.01 23.24 -9.16
N ALA A 167 -0.21 24.02 -10.23
CA ALA A 167 0.41 25.33 -10.37
C ALA A 167 -0.03 26.31 -9.26
N ALA A 168 -1.31 26.32 -8.89
CA ALA A 168 -1.82 27.15 -7.79
C ALA A 168 -1.22 26.74 -6.43
N ILE A 169 -1.11 25.45 -6.17
CA ILE A 169 -0.47 24.90 -4.94
C ILE A 169 1.00 25.35 -4.86
N VAL A 170 1.77 25.20 -5.94
CA VAL A 170 3.17 25.62 -5.96
C VAL A 170 3.31 27.14 -5.80
N ARG A 171 2.46 27.95 -6.45
CA ARG A 171 2.44 29.42 -6.26
C ARG A 171 2.16 29.83 -4.83
N ALA A 172 1.31 29.10 -4.11
CA ALA A 172 1.06 29.32 -2.69
C ALA A 172 2.25 28.92 -1.78
N GLY A 173 3.24 28.23 -2.32
CA GLY A 173 4.37 27.67 -1.56
C GLY A 173 4.04 26.36 -0.86
N GLY A 174 3.17 25.55 -1.48
CA GLY A 174 2.78 24.22 -1.06
C GLY A 174 1.31 24.09 -0.64
N LEU A 175 0.87 22.85 -0.47
CA LEU A 175 -0.52 22.47 -0.25
C LEU A 175 -1.10 23.08 1.05
N LEU A 176 -0.37 23.07 2.15
CA LEU A 176 -0.87 23.57 3.43
C LEU A 176 -1.14 25.07 3.38
N ARG A 177 -0.29 25.84 2.72
CA ARG A 177 -0.52 27.27 2.52
C ARG A 177 -1.69 27.54 1.57
N TYR A 178 -1.79 26.73 0.50
CA TYR A 178 -2.92 26.78 -0.43
C TYR A 178 -4.22 26.43 0.29
N GLY A 179 -4.20 25.40 1.14
CA GLY A 179 -5.35 24.91 1.90
C GLY A 179 -5.92 25.91 2.89
N LEU A 180 -5.07 26.71 3.50
CA LEU A 180 -5.44 27.79 4.43
C LEU A 180 -5.81 29.10 3.71
N GLY A 181 -5.71 29.15 2.38
CA GLY A 181 -6.12 30.30 1.57
C GLY A 181 -7.65 30.45 1.46
N PRO A 182 -8.12 31.54 0.83
CA PRO A 182 -9.55 31.79 0.69
C PRO A 182 -10.25 30.72 -0.14
N ASP A 183 -11.50 30.45 0.21
CA ASP A 183 -12.36 29.53 -0.53
C ASP A 183 -12.63 30.01 -1.96
N THR A 184 -12.59 29.08 -2.89
CA THR A 184 -12.98 29.31 -4.29
C THR A 184 -14.35 28.69 -4.55
N PRO A 185 -15.21 29.32 -5.37
CA PRO A 185 -16.54 28.77 -5.65
C PRO A 185 -16.48 27.36 -6.22
N VAL A 186 -17.37 26.51 -5.73
CA VAL A 186 -17.55 25.15 -6.26
C VAL A 186 -18.29 25.25 -7.59
N PRO A 187 -17.76 24.66 -8.69
CA PRO A 187 -18.50 24.59 -9.95
C PRO A 187 -19.83 23.85 -9.77
N ALA A 188 -20.84 24.27 -10.53
CA ALA A 188 -22.11 23.54 -10.55
C ALA A 188 -21.91 22.07 -10.94
N PRO A 189 -22.73 21.15 -10.38
CA PRO A 189 -22.65 19.73 -10.73
C PRO A 189 -22.86 19.51 -12.22
N ALA A 190 -22.12 18.56 -12.80
CA ALA A 190 -22.36 18.12 -14.16
C ALA A 190 -23.76 17.46 -14.26
N SER A 191 -24.49 17.74 -15.35
CA SER A 191 -25.79 17.11 -15.62
C SER A 191 -25.60 15.73 -16.26
N GLY A 192 -26.55 14.80 -16.02
CA GLY A 192 -26.60 13.49 -16.64
C GLY A 192 -26.38 12.32 -15.66
N PRO A 193 -26.45 11.08 -16.19
CA PRO A 193 -26.24 9.87 -15.39
C PRO A 193 -24.81 9.81 -14.84
N LYS A 194 -24.67 9.40 -13.57
CA LYS A 194 -23.41 9.37 -12.81
C LYS A 194 -23.13 8.01 -12.23
N THR A 195 -21.86 7.67 -12.15
CA THR A 195 -21.38 6.53 -11.37
C THR A 195 -21.53 6.80 -9.88
N LEU A 196 -21.50 5.75 -9.05
CA LEU A 196 -21.52 5.89 -7.60
C LEU A 196 -20.35 6.75 -7.11
N PHE A 197 -19.16 6.54 -7.67
CA PHE A 197 -17.98 7.37 -7.35
C PHE A 197 -18.27 8.87 -7.58
N GLU A 198 -18.78 9.23 -8.76
CA GLU A 198 -19.06 10.62 -9.09
C GLU A 198 -20.12 11.23 -8.16
N LYS A 199 -21.15 10.47 -7.78
CA LYS A 199 -22.19 10.92 -6.84
C LYS A 199 -21.63 11.19 -5.44
N ILE A 200 -20.78 10.31 -4.93
CA ILE A 200 -20.14 10.49 -3.62
C ILE A 200 -19.23 11.72 -3.67
N VAL A 201 -18.35 11.82 -4.68
CA VAL A 201 -17.44 12.96 -4.85
C VAL A 201 -18.20 14.28 -4.91
N GLU A 202 -19.29 14.33 -5.67
CA GLU A 202 -20.09 15.55 -5.83
C GLU A 202 -20.73 16.00 -4.52
N ARG A 203 -21.26 15.06 -3.72
CA ARG A 203 -21.84 15.34 -2.41
C ARG A 203 -20.83 15.87 -1.39
N HIS A 204 -19.54 15.55 -1.60
CA HIS A 204 -18.45 15.92 -0.70
C HIS A 204 -17.60 17.09 -1.24
N ARG A 205 -17.86 17.58 -2.44
CA ARG A 205 -17.07 18.66 -3.04
C ARG A 205 -17.19 19.95 -2.22
N VAL A 206 -16.06 20.53 -1.82
CA VAL A 206 -15.99 21.78 -1.06
C VAL A 206 -15.36 22.93 -1.86
N ARG A 207 -14.46 22.62 -2.80
CA ARG A 207 -13.85 23.54 -3.76
C ARG A 207 -13.25 22.76 -4.93
N PRO A 208 -12.85 23.40 -6.05
CA PRO A 208 -12.25 22.69 -7.17
C PRO A 208 -11.08 21.82 -6.73
N GLY A 209 -11.15 20.52 -7.04
CA GLY A 209 -10.12 19.54 -6.67
C GLY A 209 -10.03 19.14 -5.20
N PHE A 210 -11.02 19.54 -4.36
CA PHE A 210 -11.06 19.17 -2.94
C PHE A 210 -12.44 18.66 -2.52
N VAL A 211 -12.41 17.65 -1.66
CA VAL A 211 -13.58 17.00 -1.09
C VAL A 211 -13.49 16.97 0.44
N ARG A 212 -14.62 17.14 1.13
CA ARG A 212 -14.72 16.95 2.56
C ARG A 212 -14.56 15.45 2.88
N ALA A 213 -13.70 15.12 3.82
CA ALA A 213 -13.56 13.77 4.33
C ALA A 213 -14.48 13.57 5.56
N ASP A 214 -15.33 12.54 5.52
CA ASP A 214 -16.16 12.14 6.66
C ASP A 214 -15.35 11.43 7.74
N LEU A 215 -14.34 10.67 7.33
CA LEU A 215 -13.42 9.98 8.21
C LEU A 215 -11.98 10.17 7.71
N ARG A 216 -11.09 10.47 8.64
CA ARG A 216 -9.66 10.65 8.38
C ARG A 216 -8.89 9.75 9.32
N PHE A 217 -7.96 8.94 8.81
CA PHE A 217 -7.16 8.11 9.67
C PHE A 217 -5.67 8.14 9.33
N ILE A 218 -4.86 8.02 10.37
CA ILE A 218 -3.40 8.06 10.30
C ILE A 218 -2.80 6.97 11.18
N HIS A 219 -1.70 6.39 10.74
CA HIS A 219 -0.96 5.43 11.54
C HIS A 219 0.41 5.97 11.97
N GLU A 220 1.03 5.31 12.93
CA GLU A 220 2.22 5.78 13.66
C GLU A 220 3.41 6.10 12.78
N TYR A 221 3.50 5.49 11.60
CA TYR A 221 4.63 5.69 10.69
C TYR A 221 4.69 7.12 10.13
N TYR A 222 3.53 7.77 9.95
CA TYR A 222 3.43 9.10 9.35
C TYR A 222 3.00 10.20 10.32
N THR A 223 2.51 9.85 11.50
CA THR A 223 1.98 10.85 12.45
C THR A 223 3.02 11.88 12.89
N GLY A 224 4.28 11.44 13.14
CA GLY A 224 5.35 12.37 13.51
C GLY A 224 5.62 13.41 12.43
N MET A 225 5.67 13.02 11.16
CA MET A 225 5.85 13.93 10.03
C MET A 225 4.63 14.86 9.85
N CYS A 226 3.42 14.33 9.98
CA CYS A 226 2.20 15.12 9.94
C CYS A 226 2.20 16.21 11.03
N ALA A 227 2.51 15.84 12.26
CA ALA A 227 2.62 16.79 13.39
C ALA A 227 3.66 17.88 13.13
N HIS A 228 4.83 17.50 12.60
CA HIS A 228 5.89 18.44 12.24
C HIS A 228 5.42 19.45 11.18
N LEU A 229 4.77 18.99 10.10
CA LEU A 229 4.23 19.84 9.05
C LEU A 229 3.15 20.79 9.58
N LEU A 230 2.24 20.29 10.42
CA LEU A 230 1.21 21.12 11.08
C LEU A 230 1.82 22.24 11.91
N GLU A 231 2.84 21.93 12.72
CA GLU A 231 3.53 22.93 13.55
C GLU A 231 4.28 23.97 12.72
N GLN A 232 4.95 23.55 11.65
CA GLN A 232 5.68 24.46 10.76
C GLN A 232 4.77 25.44 10.01
N HIS A 233 3.58 25.00 9.60
CA HIS A 233 2.72 25.80 8.71
C HIS A 233 1.56 26.50 9.43
N ALA A 234 1.05 25.92 10.51
CA ALA A 234 -0.08 26.48 11.29
C ALA A 234 0.30 26.90 12.72
N GLY A 235 1.57 26.71 13.13
CA GLY A 235 2.06 27.05 14.45
C GLY A 235 1.69 26.03 15.53
N ALA A 236 2.35 26.10 16.69
CA ALA A 236 2.19 25.13 17.78
C ALA A 236 0.77 25.10 18.39
N GLY A 237 0.01 26.19 18.28
CA GLY A 237 -1.37 26.33 18.79
C GLY A 237 -2.47 25.97 17.79
N HIS A 238 -2.14 25.34 16.65
CA HIS A 238 -3.12 24.97 15.65
C HIS A 238 -4.24 24.08 16.20
N ARG A 239 -5.42 24.22 15.65
CA ARG A 239 -6.57 23.36 15.96
C ARG A 239 -6.87 22.47 14.77
N LEU A 240 -7.21 21.22 15.06
CA LEU A 240 -7.67 20.28 14.05
C LEU A 240 -9.15 20.53 13.75
N HIS A 241 -9.52 20.42 12.48
CA HIS A 241 -10.92 20.46 12.06
C HIS A 241 -11.60 19.17 12.47
N ASP A 242 -12.70 19.25 13.19
CA ASP A 242 -13.51 18.11 13.64
C ASP A 242 -12.67 16.90 14.11
N PRO A 243 -12.05 16.97 15.30
CA PRO A 243 -11.22 15.87 15.82
C PRO A 243 -11.93 14.54 15.98
N ALA A 244 -13.27 14.55 16.12
CA ALA A 244 -14.07 13.33 16.28
C ALA A 244 -14.07 12.44 15.02
N SER A 245 -13.80 13.02 13.86
CA SER A 245 -13.67 12.28 12.59
C SER A 245 -12.23 11.85 12.29
N ILE A 246 -11.30 12.02 13.23
CA ILE A 246 -9.89 11.63 13.11
C ILE A 246 -9.63 10.41 13.98
N VAL A 247 -9.08 9.37 13.38
CA VAL A 247 -8.75 8.11 14.07
C VAL A 247 -7.28 7.76 13.85
N CYS A 248 -6.62 7.33 14.90
CA CYS A 248 -5.20 7.00 14.93
C CYS A 248 -4.98 5.50 15.15
N PHE A 249 -3.86 4.97 14.65
CA PHE A 249 -3.55 3.54 14.70
C PHE A 249 -2.06 3.31 14.95
N GLU A 250 -1.73 2.21 15.68
CA GLU A 250 -0.38 1.68 15.80
C GLU A 250 -0.34 0.23 15.26
N ASP A 251 -0.40 0.04 13.94
CA ASP A 251 -0.55 -1.25 13.27
C ASP A 251 0.67 -1.73 12.47
N HIS A 252 1.58 -0.83 12.10
CA HIS A 252 2.76 -1.16 11.32
C HIS A 252 3.94 -1.59 12.18
N LEU A 253 4.17 -0.92 13.30
CA LEU A 253 5.38 -1.06 14.10
C LEU A 253 5.20 -1.94 15.36
N SER A 254 4.03 -2.51 15.56
CA SER A 254 3.68 -3.29 16.75
C SER A 254 4.47 -4.60 16.93
N TYR A 255 5.06 -5.14 15.85
CA TYR A 255 5.93 -6.34 15.88
C TYR A 255 7.37 -6.05 15.45
N VAL A 256 7.77 -4.80 15.35
CA VAL A 256 9.06 -4.42 14.78
C VAL A 256 10.26 -5.00 15.54
N GLU A 257 10.14 -5.23 16.85
CA GLU A 257 11.19 -5.85 17.67
C GLU A 257 11.45 -7.32 17.29
N ARG A 258 10.51 -7.96 16.59
CA ARG A 258 10.63 -9.31 16.02
C ARG A 258 10.85 -9.31 14.50
N SER A 259 11.02 -8.12 13.90
CA SER A 259 11.31 -7.98 12.46
C SER A 259 12.81 -8.20 12.19
N PRO A 260 13.18 -9.17 11.36
CA PRO A 260 14.59 -9.45 11.07
C PRO A 260 15.33 -8.22 10.54
N VAL A 261 14.73 -7.44 9.63
CA VAL A 261 15.38 -6.28 9.01
C VAL A 261 15.58 -5.13 9.99
N HIS A 262 14.61 -4.87 10.87
CA HIS A 262 14.72 -3.78 11.85
C HIS A 262 15.75 -4.07 12.93
N VAL A 263 15.80 -5.32 13.40
CA VAL A 263 16.80 -5.77 14.38
C VAL A 263 18.20 -5.73 13.77
N ALA A 264 18.39 -6.32 12.58
CA ALA A 264 19.70 -6.37 11.91
C ALA A 264 20.27 -4.99 11.56
N ASN A 265 19.42 -4.00 11.29
CA ASN A 265 19.82 -2.63 10.96
C ASN A 265 19.79 -1.67 12.18
N ASN A 266 19.59 -2.18 13.38
CA ASN A 266 19.54 -1.39 14.63
C ASN A 266 18.53 -0.22 14.58
N LEU A 267 17.33 -0.44 14.01
CA LEU A 267 16.32 0.60 13.79
C LEU A 267 15.32 0.75 14.96
N ILE A 268 15.35 -0.14 15.95
CA ILE A 268 14.35 -0.18 17.03
C ILE A 268 14.27 1.14 17.80
N GLY A 269 15.40 1.79 18.10
CA GLY A 269 15.40 3.11 18.78
C GLY A 269 14.70 4.21 17.98
N GLY A 270 14.86 4.19 16.66
CA GLY A 270 14.17 5.13 15.76
C GLY A 270 12.67 4.86 15.68
N VAL A 271 12.28 3.59 15.60
CA VAL A 271 10.87 3.17 15.60
C VAL A 271 10.16 3.59 16.89
N ARG A 272 10.77 3.41 18.05
CA ARG A 272 10.21 3.86 19.33
C ARG A 272 9.98 5.38 19.36
N ARG A 273 10.79 6.18 18.66
CA ARG A 273 10.55 7.62 18.52
C ARG A 273 9.31 7.92 17.67
N LEU A 274 9.08 7.15 16.59
CA LEU A 274 7.86 7.28 15.79
C LEU A 274 6.61 6.99 16.62
N SER A 275 6.59 5.88 17.35
CA SER A 275 5.49 5.54 18.26
C SER A 275 5.30 6.59 19.38
N SER A 276 6.39 7.12 19.93
CA SER A 276 6.31 8.19 20.94
C SER A 276 5.75 9.50 20.38
N ALA A 277 6.14 9.88 19.15
CA ALA A 277 5.60 11.06 18.46
C ALA A 277 4.11 10.89 18.15
N HIS A 278 3.70 9.68 17.72
CA HIS A 278 2.32 9.32 17.51
C HIS A 278 1.48 9.51 18.77
N ARG A 279 1.87 8.88 19.88
CA ARG A 279 1.14 8.96 21.15
C ARG A 279 1.09 10.38 21.71
N ALA A 280 2.17 11.16 21.54
CA ALA A 280 2.18 12.57 21.94
C ALA A 280 1.19 13.41 21.12
N PHE A 281 1.07 13.15 19.81
CA PHE A 281 0.10 13.81 18.95
C PHE A 281 -1.34 13.45 19.34
N VAL A 282 -1.62 12.16 19.53
CA VAL A 282 -2.92 11.66 20.00
C VAL A 282 -3.34 12.33 21.31
N ALA A 283 -2.44 12.33 22.29
CA ALA A 283 -2.69 12.93 23.61
C ALA A 283 -2.90 14.46 23.53
N LYS A 284 -2.07 15.17 22.74
CA LYS A 284 -2.17 16.63 22.54
C LYS A 284 -3.54 17.05 21.99
N HIS A 285 -4.12 16.27 21.10
CA HIS A 285 -5.35 16.61 20.40
C HIS A 285 -6.59 15.84 20.89
N GLY A 286 -6.44 14.91 21.84
CA GLY A 286 -7.52 14.11 22.40
C GLY A 286 -8.19 13.20 21.36
N LEU A 287 -7.39 12.59 20.46
CA LEU A 287 -7.89 11.80 19.34
C LEU A 287 -8.22 10.37 19.76
N GLN A 288 -9.11 9.73 19.02
CA GLN A 288 -9.37 8.30 19.15
C GLN A 288 -8.17 7.51 18.62
N ASP A 289 -7.64 6.60 19.42
CA ASP A 289 -6.50 5.77 19.08
C ASP A 289 -6.83 4.27 19.23
N TYR A 290 -6.56 3.52 18.18
CA TYR A 290 -6.53 2.06 18.18
C TYR A 290 -5.06 1.61 18.22
N GLY A 291 -4.45 1.83 19.37
CA GLY A 291 -3.03 1.54 19.63
C GLY A 291 -2.72 0.05 19.79
N TYR A 292 -1.69 -0.25 20.55
CA TYR A 292 -1.33 -1.64 20.87
C TYR A 292 -2.45 -2.37 21.60
N ALA A 293 -2.48 -3.70 21.40
CA ALA A 293 -3.34 -4.57 22.18
C ALA A 293 -3.01 -4.49 23.68
N VAL A 294 -4.00 -4.77 24.52
CA VAL A 294 -3.90 -4.60 25.99
C VAL A 294 -2.79 -5.47 26.61
N ASP A 295 -2.47 -6.60 25.99
CA ASP A 295 -1.42 -7.53 26.41
C ASP A 295 -0.01 -7.15 25.90
N GLY A 296 0.12 -6.05 25.16
CA GLY A 296 1.40 -5.48 24.73
C GLY A 296 2.03 -6.13 23.50
N GLU A 297 1.46 -7.17 22.92
CA GLU A 297 1.87 -7.76 21.65
C GLU A 297 0.86 -7.44 20.55
N GLY A 298 1.35 -6.94 19.40
CA GLY A 298 0.52 -6.60 18.24
C GLY A 298 -0.28 -5.32 18.44
N SER A 299 -1.28 -5.13 17.59
CA SER A 299 -2.20 -3.99 17.61
C SER A 299 -3.64 -4.46 17.78
N ARG A 300 -4.57 -3.51 17.92
CA ARG A 300 -6.01 -3.82 17.90
C ARG A 300 -6.51 -4.19 16.51
N GLY A 301 -5.79 -3.82 15.47
CA GLY A 301 -6.12 -4.17 14.10
C GLY A 301 -5.39 -3.31 13.08
N ILE A 302 -5.27 -3.84 11.87
CA ILE A 302 -4.78 -3.09 10.71
C ILE A 302 -5.76 -1.96 10.42
N SER A 303 -5.27 -0.74 10.31
CA SER A 303 -6.04 0.50 10.27
C SER A 303 -7.24 0.45 9.32
N HIS A 304 -7.01 0.22 8.03
CA HIS A 304 -8.08 0.21 7.02
C HIS A 304 -9.04 -0.99 7.14
N ALA A 305 -8.57 -2.14 7.67
CA ALA A 305 -9.45 -3.27 7.98
C ALA A 305 -10.38 -2.94 9.16
N LEU A 306 -9.83 -2.35 10.23
CA LEU A 306 -10.60 -1.94 11.40
C LEU A 306 -11.56 -0.79 11.07
N VAL A 307 -11.14 0.15 10.20
CA VAL A 307 -12.03 1.21 9.68
C VAL A 307 -13.22 0.59 8.96
N ALA A 308 -13.02 -0.38 8.08
CA ALA A 308 -14.11 -1.08 7.40
C ALA A 308 -15.00 -1.86 8.36
N GLU A 309 -14.42 -2.53 9.37
CA GLU A 309 -15.18 -3.30 10.35
C GLU A 309 -16.01 -2.43 11.30
N ARG A 310 -15.51 -1.26 11.73
CA ARG A 310 -16.09 -0.53 12.87
C ARG A 310 -16.59 0.87 12.56
N LEU A 311 -16.10 1.53 11.51
CA LEU A 311 -16.28 2.98 11.35
C LEU A 311 -16.95 3.36 10.02
N ALA A 312 -16.51 2.81 8.91
CA ALA A 312 -16.97 3.19 7.57
C ALA A 312 -18.46 2.88 7.34
N LEU A 313 -19.18 3.79 6.71
CA LEU A 313 -20.58 3.61 6.30
C LEU A 313 -20.73 3.88 4.80
N PRO A 314 -21.64 3.19 4.08
CA PRO A 314 -21.88 3.42 2.66
C PRO A 314 -22.09 4.88 2.32
N GLY A 315 -21.55 5.30 1.20
CA GLY A 315 -21.66 6.68 0.72
C GLY A 315 -20.69 7.68 1.33
N GLN A 316 -19.88 7.29 2.31
CA GLN A 316 -18.86 8.15 2.92
C GLN A 316 -17.64 8.35 2.02
N LEU A 317 -16.93 9.46 2.25
CA LEU A 317 -15.61 9.75 1.72
C LEU A 317 -14.58 9.64 2.84
N ILE A 318 -13.63 8.70 2.68
CA ILE A 318 -12.65 8.33 3.69
C ILE A 318 -11.25 8.59 3.16
N VAL A 319 -10.40 9.21 3.96
CA VAL A 319 -8.98 9.39 3.63
C VAL A 319 -8.09 8.79 4.71
N GLY A 320 -7.04 8.09 4.26
CA GLY A 320 -6.07 7.46 5.16
C GLY A 320 -4.64 7.60 4.65
N THR A 321 -3.66 7.53 5.53
CA THR A 321 -2.24 7.54 5.13
C THR A 321 -1.74 6.20 4.61
N ASP A 322 -2.53 5.14 4.75
CA ASP A 322 -2.20 3.84 4.16
C ASP A 322 -2.60 3.77 2.69
N SER A 323 -1.75 3.18 1.84
CA SER A 323 -2.03 2.99 0.42
C SER A 323 -3.27 2.09 0.16
N HIS A 324 -3.60 1.19 1.10
CA HIS A 324 -4.73 0.27 0.99
C HIS A 324 -6.04 0.81 1.63
N THR A 325 -6.12 2.10 1.88
CA THR A 325 -7.36 2.79 2.28
C THR A 325 -8.58 2.41 1.42
N PRO A 326 -8.44 2.13 0.09
CA PRO A 326 -9.54 1.65 -0.76
C PRO A 326 -10.27 0.39 -0.26
N HIS A 327 -9.73 -0.33 0.71
CA HIS A 327 -10.36 -1.46 1.40
C HIS A 327 -11.83 -1.19 1.81
N SER A 328 -12.13 -0.01 2.36
CA SER A 328 -13.48 0.38 2.76
C SER A 328 -14.46 0.56 1.60
N GLY A 329 -13.97 0.58 0.36
CA GLY A 329 -14.81 0.61 -0.84
C GLY A 329 -15.70 -0.62 -1.00
N ALA A 330 -15.40 -1.73 -0.31
CA ALA A 330 -16.27 -2.92 -0.19
C ALA A 330 -17.66 -2.61 0.38
N LEU A 331 -17.77 -1.52 1.15
CA LEU A 331 -19.02 -1.02 1.75
C LEU A 331 -19.71 0.07 0.88
N GLY A 332 -19.21 0.38 -0.31
CA GLY A 332 -19.72 1.48 -1.12
C GLY A 332 -19.23 2.87 -0.67
N CYS A 333 -18.05 2.95 -0.08
CA CYS A 333 -17.36 4.19 0.25
C CYS A 333 -16.43 4.62 -0.89
N VAL A 334 -16.19 5.91 -1.03
CA VAL A 334 -14.99 6.41 -1.72
C VAL A 334 -13.89 6.54 -0.68
N ALA A 335 -12.92 5.63 -0.72
CA ALA A 335 -11.82 5.60 0.23
C ALA A 335 -10.48 5.70 -0.53
N ILE A 336 -9.64 6.65 -0.15
CA ILE A 336 -8.39 6.98 -0.85
C ILE A 336 -7.20 7.08 0.08
N GLY A 337 -6.07 6.51 -0.36
CA GLY A 337 -4.77 6.71 0.29
C GLY A 337 -4.18 8.07 -0.10
N VAL A 338 -3.72 8.83 0.89
CA VAL A 338 -3.15 10.17 0.69
C VAL A 338 -1.78 10.31 1.33
N GLY A 339 -0.97 11.24 0.84
CA GLY A 339 0.31 11.61 1.43
C GLY A 339 0.15 12.33 2.77
N THR A 340 1.26 12.49 3.48
CA THR A 340 1.27 13.12 4.82
C THR A 340 0.86 14.59 4.75
N THR A 341 1.28 15.33 3.73
CA THR A 341 0.87 16.73 3.56
C THR A 341 -0.61 16.86 3.21
N ASP A 342 -1.16 15.95 2.38
CA ASP A 342 -2.60 15.91 2.12
C ASP A 342 -3.38 15.59 3.40
N MET A 343 -2.89 14.68 4.25
CA MET A 343 -3.48 14.36 5.54
C MET A 343 -3.39 15.55 6.51
N ALA A 344 -2.25 16.23 6.58
CA ALA A 344 -2.10 17.45 7.38
C ALA A 344 -3.07 18.55 6.93
N ASN A 345 -3.25 18.72 5.61
CA ASN A 345 -4.27 19.62 5.07
C ASN A 345 -5.68 19.20 5.48
N ALA A 346 -6.00 17.90 5.37
CA ALA A 346 -7.30 17.38 5.79
C ALA A 346 -7.53 17.56 7.29
N PHE A 347 -6.49 17.48 8.12
CA PHE A 347 -6.59 17.75 9.56
C PHE A 347 -6.88 19.22 9.88
N LEU A 348 -6.30 20.16 9.11
CA LEU A 348 -6.54 21.59 9.31
C LEU A 348 -7.89 22.07 8.74
N THR A 349 -8.29 21.53 7.60
CA THR A 349 -9.40 22.10 6.79
C THR A 349 -10.63 21.18 6.69
N GLY A 350 -10.52 19.92 7.09
CA GLY A 350 -11.54 18.88 6.84
C GLY A 350 -11.57 18.39 5.40
N ALA A 351 -10.74 18.94 4.50
CA ALA A 351 -10.78 18.68 3.06
C ALA A 351 -9.48 18.00 2.58
N ALA A 352 -9.63 16.97 1.75
CA ALA A 352 -8.53 16.30 1.06
C ALA A 352 -8.54 16.67 -0.43
N ARG A 353 -7.34 16.71 -1.03
CA ARG A 353 -7.19 16.84 -2.47
C ARG A 353 -7.66 15.55 -3.15
N LEU A 354 -8.53 15.67 -4.12
CA LEU A 354 -8.97 14.56 -4.97
C LEU A 354 -8.79 14.96 -6.44
N THR A 355 -7.88 14.28 -7.12
CA THR A 355 -7.75 14.42 -8.56
C THR A 355 -8.96 13.79 -9.25
N GLN A 356 -9.54 14.48 -10.22
CA GLN A 356 -10.62 13.92 -11.01
C GLN A 356 -10.12 12.65 -11.70
N ALA A 357 -10.79 11.53 -11.45
CA ALA A 357 -10.42 10.22 -11.97
C ALA A 357 -11.57 9.65 -12.79
N GLU A 358 -11.24 8.97 -13.88
CA GLU A 358 -12.18 8.21 -14.68
C GLU A 358 -12.51 6.89 -13.96
N VAL A 359 -13.74 6.40 -14.15
CA VAL A 359 -14.20 5.14 -13.56
C VAL A 359 -14.09 4.01 -14.58
N LEU A 360 -13.42 2.94 -14.21
CA LEU A 360 -13.33 1.69 -14.96
C LEU A 360 -14.29 0.67 -14.32
N ARG A 361 -15.21 0.12 -15.11
CA ARG A 361 -16.13 -0.93 -14.64
C ARG A 361 -15.49 -2.30 -14.77
N VAL A 362 -15.54 -3.10 -13.70
CA VAL A 362 -15.19 -4.54 -13.73
C VAL A 362 -16.47 -5.33 -13.49
N GLU A 363 -16.95 -6.01 -14.52
CA GLU A 363 -18.17 -6.81 -14.46
C GLU A 363 -17.78 -8.30 -14.46
N VAL A 364 -18.10 -9.00 -13.37
CA VAL A 364 -17.78 -10.43 -13.18
C VAL A 364 -19.08 -11.21 -13.15
N ASP A 365 -19.38 -11.85 -14.25
CA ASP A 365 -20.63 -12.60 -14.43
C ASP A 365 -20.47 -14.09 -14.14
N GLY A 366 -21.57 -14.76 -13.77
CA GLY A 366 -21.58 -16.17 -13.42
C GLY A 366 -21.13 -16.43 -11.99
N ARG A 367 -20.56 -17.61 -11.71
CA ARG A 367 -20.16 -18.06 -10.38
C ARG A 367 -18.72 -18.55 -10.38
N LEU A 368 -17.98 -18.18 -9.36
CA LEU A 368 -16.63 -18.71 -9.14
C LEU A 368 -16.67 -20.23 -8.89
N PRO A 369 -15.72 -20.99 -9.41
CA PRO A 369 -15.61 -22.42 -9.13
C PRO A 369 -15.37 -22.70 -7.64
N PRO A 370 -15.74 -23.88 -7.13
CA PRO A 370 -15.45 -24.27 -5.76
C PRO A 370 -13.96 -24.14 -5.41
N GLY A 371 -13.65 -23.48 -4.30
CA GLY A 371 -12.28 -23.25 -3.82
C GLY A 371 -11.54 -22.12 -4.52
N VAL A 372 -12.21 -21.36 -5.38
CA VAL A 372 -11.73 -20.13 -6.01
C VAL A 372 -12.41 -18.96 -5.31
N GLY A 373 -11.66 -17.97 -4.84
CA GLY A 373 -12.18 -16.81 -4.11
C GLY A 373 -11.74 -15.47 -4.70
N ALA A 374 -12.06 -14.41 -3.99
CA ALA A 374 -11.74 -13.04 -4.42
C ALA A 374 -10.24 -12.81 -4.65
N LYS A 375 -9.36 -13.51 -3.91
CA LYS A 375 -7.91 -13.42 -4.11
C LYS A 375 -7.49 -13.99 -5.47
N ASP A 376 -8.05 -15.12 -5.88
CA ASP A 376 -7.80 -15.70 -7.19
C ASP A 376 -8.33 -14.77 -8.30
N LEU A 377 -9.53 -14.19 -8.10
CA LEU A 377 -10.13 -13.24 -9.05
C LEU A 377 -9.26 -11.99 -9.23
N VAL A 378 -8.74 -11.40 -8.16
CA VAL A 378 -7.91 -10.20 -8.30
C VAL A 378 -6.53 -10.51 -8.89
N LEU A 379 -5.95 -11.68 -8.61
CA LEU A 379 -4.71 -12.13 -9.25
C LEU A 379 -4.93 -12.42 -10.74
N HIS A 380 -6.10 -12.94 -11.12
CA HIS A 380 -6.50 -13.07 -12.52
C HIS A 380 -6.60 -11.71 -13.21
N LEU A 381 -7.28 -10.74 -12.59
CA LEU A 381 -7.44 -9.38 -13.11
C LEU A 381 -6.09 -8.67 -13.28
N LEU A 382 -5.17 -8.79 -12.30
CA LEU A 382 -3.81 -8.24 -12.37
C LEU A 382 -2.98 -8.80 -13.53
N ALA A 383 -3.25 -10.04 -13.94
CA ALA A 383 -2.54 -10.71 -15.02
C ALA A 383 -3.08 -10.34 -16.43
N LEU A 384 -4.22 -9.66 -16.52
CA LEU A 384 -4.81 -9.26 -17.82
C LEU A 384 -3.86 -8.31 -18.57
N PRO A 385 -3.71 -8.51 -19.90
CA PRO A 385 -2.80 -7.69 -20.72
C PRO A 385 -3.08 -6.19 -20.62
N GLU A 386 -4.34 -5.77 -20.61
CA GLU A 386 -4.76 -4.38 -20.53
C GLU A 386 -4.38 -3.75 -19.17
N ILE A 387 -4.54 -4.47 -18.08
CA ILE A 387 -4.12 -4.00 -16.75
C ILE A 387 -2.59 -3.90 -16.69
N ARG A 388 -1.89 -4.88 -17.22
CA ARG A 388 -0.42 -4.84 -17.30
C ARG A 388 0.10 -3.74 -18.23
N ALA A 389 -0.67 -3.35 -19.25
CA ALA A 389 -0.37 -2.22 -20.11
C ALA A 389 -0.60 -0.85 -19.42
N GLY A 390 -1.25 -0.84 -18.24
CA GLY A 390 -1.46 0.36 -17.44
C GLY A 390 -2.84 0.99 -17.55
N ASP A 391 -3.83 0.31 -18.12
CA ASP A 391 -5.18 0.85 -18.27
C ASP A 391 -5.86 1.20 -16.93
N GLY A 392 -5.40 0.60 -15.83
CA GLY A 392 -5.88 0.90 -14.48
C GLY A 392 -5.27 2.16 -13.84
N VAL A 393 -4.17 2.69 -14.39
CA VAL A 393 -3.37 3.71 -13.72
C VAL A 393 -4.14 5.01 -13.54
N GLY A 394 -4.28 5.43 -12.27
CA GLY A 394 -4.97 6.66 -11.86
C GLY A 394 -6.50 6.60 -11.96
N ARG A 395 -7.07 5.48 -12.36
CA ARG A 395 -8.53 5.28 -12.45
C ARG A 395 -9.13 4.82 -11.12
N VAL A 396 -10.45 4.86 -11.07
CA VAL A 396 -11.26 4.27 -10.00
C VAL A 396 -11.88 2.99 -10.55
N PHE A 397 -11.84 1.91 -9.78
CA PHE A 397 -12.45 0.65 -10.15
C PHE A 397 -13.82 0.50 -9.49
N GLU A 398 -14.85 0.25 -10.27
CA GLU A 398 -16.18 -0.10 -9.78
C GLU A 398 -16.49 -1.55 -10.13
N PHE A 399 -16.47 -2.41 -9.09
CA PHE A 399 -16.67 -3.86 -9.23
C PHE A 399 -18.15 -4.21 -9.15
N GLY A 400 -18.62 -5.08 -10.05
CA GLY A 400 -19.98 -5.58 -10.08
C GLY A 400 -20.11 -6.90 -10.82
N GLY A 401 -21.33 -7.27 -11.16
CA GLY A 401 -21.69 -8.56 -11.73
C GLY A 401 -22.22 -9.57 -10.72
N GLU A 402 -22.71 -10.70 -11.20
CA GLU A 402 -23.33 -11.74 -10.34
C GLU A 402 -22.33 -12.28 -9.33
N ALA A 403 -21.11 -12.57 -9.77
CA ALA A 403 -20.09 -13.15 -8.91
C ALA A 403 -19.67 -12.19 -7.78
N VAL A 404 -19.52 -10.88 -8.05
CA VAL A 404 -19.16 -9.89 -7.02
C VAL A 404 -20.29 -9.73 -6.01
N ARG A 405 -21.54 -9.75 -6.44
CA ARG A 405 -22.69 -9.71 -5.52
C ARG A 405 -22.78 -10.94 -4.62
N ALA A 406 -22.30 -12.10 -5.11
CA ALA A 406 -22.26 -13.34 -4.34
C ALA A 406 -21.13 -13.41 -3.31
N LEU A 407 -20.10 -12.56 -3.41
CA LEU A 407 -19.03 -12.45 -2.42
C LEU A 407 -19.55 -11.79 -1.15
N ASP A 408 -19.05 -12.25 0.00
CA ASP A 408 -19.22 -11.51 1.24
C ASP A 408 -18.37 -10.23 1.28
N THR A 409 -18.62 -9.38 2.25
CA THR A 409 -17.93 -8.08 2.38
C THR A 409 -16.44 -8.23 2.60
N ASP A 410 -15.97 -9.26 3.30
CA ASP A 410 -14.54 -9.52 3.53
C ASP A 410 -13.83 -9.88 2.21
N GLU A 411 -14.47 -10.64 1.34
CA GLU A 411 -13.94 -10.96 0.00
C GLU A 411 -14.00 -9.73 -0.93
N ARG A 412 -15.12 -8.97 -0.92
CA ARG A 412 -15.20 -7.69 -1.68
C ARG A 412 -14.09 -6.74 -1.26
N ALA A 413 -13.73 -6.72 0.03
CA ALA A 413 -12.63 -5.91 0.56
C ALA A 413 -11.27 -6.34 0.00
N THR A 414 -11.07 -7.61 -0.36
CA THR A 414 -9.87 -8.04 -1.07
C THR A 414 -9.76 -7.40 -2.46
N LEU A 415 -10.88 -7.31 -3.22
CA LEU A 415 -10.91 -6.67 -4.52
C LEU A 415 -10.60 -5.17 -4.42
N THR A 416 -11.32 -4.47 -3.54
CA THR A 416 -11.17 -3.02 -3.39
C THR A 416 -9.82 -2.63 -2.80
N ASN A 417 -9.28 -3.42 -1.88
CA ASN A 417 -7.94 -3.25 -1.33
C ASN A 417 -6.86 -3.33 -2.42
N MET A 418 -6.89 -4.38 -3.24
CA MET A 418 -5.89 -4.61 -4.27
C MET A 418 -6.09 -3.76 -5.54
N THR A 419 -7.02 -2.84 -5.53
CA THR A 419 -7.14 -1.81 -6.58
C THR A 419 -5.84 -1.01 -6.74
N VAL A 420 -5.09 -0.85 -5.66
CA VAL A 420 -3.79 -0.16 -5.67
C VAL A 420 -2.77 -0.90 -6.55
N GLU A 421 -2.75 -2.23 -6.49
CA GLU A 421 -1.90 -3.08 -7.34
C GLU A 421 -2.34 -3.03 -8.81
N LEU A 422 -3.65 -2.81 -9.07
CA LEU A 422 -4.17 -2.55 -10.41
C LEU A 422 -3.80 -1.16 -10.97
N GLY A 423 -3.11 -0.32 -10.15
CA GLY A 423 -2.76 1.06 -10.51
C GLY A 423 -3.85 2.08 -10.19
N GLY A 424 -4.97 1.65 -9.60
CA GLY A 424 -6.10 2.51 -9.29
C GLY A 424 -5.90 3.41 -8.07
N SER A 425 -6.71 4.46 -8.00
CA SER A 425 -6.75 5.41 -6.89
C SER A 425 -7.79 5.07 -5.84
N ALA A 426 -8.86 4.39 -6.22
CA ALA A 426 -9.93 3.88 -5.37
C ALA A 426 -10.60 2.67 -6.05
N GLY A 427 -11.21 1.81 -5.23
CA GLY A 427 -12.05 0.72 -5.69
C GLY A 427 -13.32 0.67 -4.86
N LEU A 428 -14.46 0.39 -5.46
CA LEU A 428 -15.72 0.32 -4.73
C LEU A 428 -16.65 -0.74 -5.31
N VAL A 429 -17.53 -1.25 -4.45
CA VAL A 429 -18.66 -2.10 -4.77
C VAL A 429 -19.92 -1.35 -4.35
N GLU A 430 -20.96 -1.32 -5.17
CA GLU A 430 -22.25 -0.75 -4.78
C GLU A 430 -22.80 -1.46 -3.53
N PRO A 431 -23.29 -0.71 -2.51
CA PRO A 431 -23.86 -1.33 -1.32
C PRO A 431 -25.13 -2.09 -1.67
N ASP A 432 -25.30 -3.25 -1.05
CA ASP A 432 -26.44 -4.16 -1.22
C ASP A 432 -26.84 -4.83 0.11
N ASP A 433 -27.69 -5.86 0.04
CA ASP A 433 -28.16 -6.60 1.22
C ASP A 433 -27.01 -7.24 2.01
N GLU A 434 -25.92 -7.65 1.34
CA GLU A 434 -24.72 -8.15 2.00
C GLU A 434 -24.03 -7.06 2.84
N THR A 435 -23.96 -5.84 2.31
CA THR A 435 -23.44 -4.69 3.07
C THR A 435 -24.27 -4.43 4.33
N VAL A 436 -25.60 -4.47 4.23
CA VAL A 436 -26.50 -4.32 5.37
C VAL A 436 -26.33 -5.47 6.38
N ARG A 437 -26.21 -6.71 5.90
CA ARG A 437 -25.92 -7.89 6.73
C ARG A 437 -24.62 -7.69 7.52
N PHE A 438 -23.54 -7.32 6.83
CA PHE A 438 -22.22 -7.09 7.43
C PHE A 438 -22.27 -6.02 8.54
N LEU A 439 -22.88 -4.86 8.28
CA LEU A 439 -22.99 -3.78 9.26
C LEU A 439 -23.77 -4.22 10.49
N ARG A 440 -24.86 -4.96 10.31
CA ARG A 440 -25.66 -5.48 11.41
C ARG A 440 -24.91 -6.52 12.24
N GLU A 441 -24.23 -7.47 11.59
CA GLU A 441 -23.54 -8.57 12.27
C GLU A 441 -22.24 -8.13 12.96
N ARG A 442 -21.51 -7.19 12.34
CA ARG A 442 -20.22 -6.73 12.88
C ARG A 442 -20.36 -5.64 13.95
N ARG A 443 -21.40 -4.82 13.86
CA ARG A 443 -21.55 -3.59 14.68
C ARG A 443 -22.90 -3.46 15.36
N GLY A 444 -23.88 -4.29 15.04
CA GLY A 444 -25.27 -4.07 15.44
C GLY A 444 -25.91 -2.83 14.78
N THR A 445 -25.28 -2.29 13.72
CA THR A 445 -25.76 -1.07 13.05
C THR A 445 -26.86 -1.42 12.05
N ALA A 446 -28.05 -0.81 12.23
CA ALA A 446 -29.07 -0.79 11.19
C ALA A 446 -28.70 0.25 10.15
N PHE A 447 -28.73 -0.11 8.88
CA PHE A 447 -28.44 0.77 7.76
C PHE A 447 -29.47 0.58 6.66
N GLU A 448 -29.95 1.68 6.10
CA GLU A 448 -30.85 1.70 4.95
C GLU A 448 -30.10 2.25 3.74
N ILE A 449 -30.09 1.50 2.65
CA ILE A 449 -29.44 1.91 1.40
C ILE A 449 -30.33 2.91 0.68
N GLU A 450 -29.89 4.14 0.57
CA GLU A 450 -30.61 5.17 -0.17
C GLU A 450 -30.51 4.96 -1.69
N PRO A 451 -31.54 5.31 -2.48
CA PRO A 451 -31.56 5.09 -3.93
C PRO A 451 -30.39 5.71 -4.70
N TRP A 452 -29.80 6.79 -4.18
CA TRP A 452 -28.64 7.43 -4.81
C TRP A 452 -27.33 6.65 -4.64
N MET A 453 -27.25 5.71 -3.71
CA MET A 453 -26.05 4.91 -3.40
C MET A 453 -25.79 3.81 -4.45
N ARG A 454 -26.17 4.05 -5.68
CA ARG A 454 -25.91 3.18 -6.85
C ARG A 454 -25.57 4.05 -8.04
N SER A 455 -24.85 3.48 -9.01
CA SER A 455 -24.62 4.13 -10.30
C SER A 455 -25.92 4.27 -11.07
N ASP A 456 -26.09 5.40 -11.78
CA ASP A 456 -27.29 5.62 -12.57
C ASP A 456 -27.33 4.68 -13.78
N PRO A 457 -28.51 4.22 -14.21
CA PRO A 457 -28.65 3.60 -15.52
C PRO A 457 -28.12 4.54 -16.62
N GLY A 458 -27.17 4.06 -17.42
CA GLY A 458 -26.52 4.86 -18.45
C GLY A 458 -25.34 5.72 -17.96
N ALA A 459 -24.87 5.54 -16.74
CA ALA A 459 -23.61 6.11 -16.29
C ALA A 459 -22.45 5.75 -17.23
N ARG A 460 -21.55 6.70 -17.47
CA ARG A 460 -20.44 6.52 -18.41
C ARG A 460 -19.20 6.03 -17.67
N TYR A 461 -18.61 4.96 -18.18
CA TYR A 461 -17.34 4.42 -17.73
C TYR A 461 -16.28 4.66 -18.80
N ALA A 462 -15.02 4.84 -18.37
CA ALA A 462 -13.87 4.94 -19.27
C ALA A 462 -13.63 3.65 -20.06
N GLY A 463 -14.08 2.52 -19.49
CA GLY A 463 -14.05 1.20 -20.10
C GLY A 463 -14.76 0.19 -19.22
N THR A 464 -14.98 -1.01 -19.73
CA THR A 464 -15.54 -2.13 -18.98
C THR A 464 -14.72 -3.39 -19.23
N ILE A 465 -14.17 -3.95 -18.18
CA ILE A 465 -13.52 -5.26 -18.18
C ILE A 465 -14.60 -6.28 -17.82
N ARG A 466 -14.80 -7.29 -18.69
CA ARG A 466 -15.77 -8.37 -18.46
C ARG A 466 -15.03 -9.66 -18.17
N ILE A 467 -15.40 -10.33 -17.09
CA ILE A 467 -14.81 -11.60 -16.65
C ILE A 467 -15.92 -12.62 -16.50
N ASP A 468 -15.77 -13.77 -17.16
CA ASP A 468 -16.56 -14.96 -16.85
C ASP A 468 -15.96 -15.61 -15.59
N ALA A 469 -16.70 -15.55 -14.50
CA ALA A 469 -16.26 -16.12 -13.22
C ALA A 469 -15.94 -17.61 -13.32
N ALA A 470 -16.64 -18.36 -14.18
CA ALA A 470 -16.42 -19.80 -14.36
C ALA A 470 -15.05 -20.10 -15.03
N ALA A 471 -14.46 -19.15 -15.71
CA ALA A 471 -13.13 -19.27 -16.31
C ALA A 471 -11.98 -18.96 -15.34
N VAL A 472 -12.27 -18.38 -14.17
CA VAL A 472 -11.26 -18.11 -13.15
C VAL A 472 -10.91 -19.40 -12.44
N SER A 473 -9.63 -19.72 -12.33
CA SER A 473 -9.11 -20.88 -11.61
C SER A 473 -8.30 -20.47 -10.40
N THR A 474 -7.80 -21.42 -9.61
CA THR A 474 -6.82 -21.14 -8.56
C THR A 474 -5.59 -20.45 -9.15
N MET A 475 -5.32 -19.24 -8.71
CA MET A 475 -4.26 -18.38 -9.23
C MET A 475 -3.09 -18.27 -8.25
N VAL A 476 -1.90 -18.07 -8.82
CA VAL A 476 -0.72 -17.66 -8.06
C VAL A 476 -0.01 -16.54 -8.80
N ALA A 477 0.71 -15.67 -8.09
CA ALA A 477 1.61 -14.71 -8.72
C ALA A 477 3.06 -15.04 -8.39
N ARG A 478 3.91 -15.06 -9.43
CA ARG A 478 5.36 -15.30 -9.29
C ARG A 478 6.03 -14.18 -8.52
N PRO A 479 7.16 -14.47 -7.85
CA PRO A 479 7.96 -13.44 -7.17
C PRO A 479 8.31 -12.27 -8.09
N GLY A 480 8.28 -11.06 -7.52
CA GLY A 480 8.73 -9.82 -8.16
C GLY A 480 7.63 -8.84 -8.51
N ASP A 481 6.42 -9.30 -8.83
CA ASP A 481 5.29 -8.42 -9.20
C ASP A 481 3.95 -9.15 -9.03
N PRO A 482 2.94 -8.56 -8.37
CA PRO A 482 1.60 -9.15 -8.25
C PRO A 482 0.93 -9.44 -9.60
N GLY A 483 1.27 -8.69 -10.65
CA GLY A 483 0.78 -8.89 -12.02
C GLY A 483 1.41 -10.09 -12.76
N LEU A 484 2.38 -10.78 -12.17
CA LEU A 484 2.92 -12.03 -12.72
C LEU A 484 2.03 -13.24 -12.38
N GLY A 485 0.71 -13.03 -12.43
CA GLY A 485 -0.32 -14.02 -12.16
C GLY A 485 -0.40 -15.10 -13.24
N LEU A 486 -0.65 -16.35 -12.80
CA LEU A 486 -0.97 -17.47 -13.69
C LEU A 486 -1.82 -18.50 -12.96
N PRO A 487 -2.61 -19.29 -13.69
CA PRO A 487 -3.27 -20.47 -13.12
C PRO A 487 -2.25 -21.41 -12.48
N LEU A 488 -2.49 -21.84 -11.25
CA LEU A 488 -1.59 -22.77 -10.55
C LEU A 488 -1.36 -24.05 -11.35
N ALA A 489 -2.39 -24.55 -12.04
CA ALA A 489 -2.31 -25.74 -12.88
C ALA A 489 -1.32 -25.61 -14.07
N GLN A 490 -0.98 -24.39 -14.49
CA GLN A 490 -0.03 -24.13 -15.57
C GLN A 490 1.43 -24.05 -15.08
N LEU A 491 1.65 -24.13 -13.77
CA LEU A 491 3.00 -24.12 -13.22
C LEU A 491 3.65 -25.49 -13.38
N ALA A 492 4.65 -25.59 -14.26
CA ALA A 492 5.31 -26.85 -14.60
C ALA A 492 6.07 -27.47 -13.40
N GLU A 493 6.75 -26.62 -12.63
CA GLU A 493 7.49 -27.04 -11.44
C GLU A 493 6.89 -26.34 -10.20
N ARG A 494 6.70 -27.11 -9.15
CA ARG A 494 6.17 -26.62 -7.88
C ARG A 494 7.33 -26.26 -6.96
N PRO A 495 7.51 -24.98 -6.61
CA PRO A 495 8.58 -24.59 -5.70
C PRO A 495 8.38 -25.24 -4.31
N ARG A 496 9.49 -25.67 -3.71
CA ARG A 496 9.53 -26.02 -2.29
C ARG A 496 9.30 -24.75 -1.48
N ILE A 497 8.50 -24.82 -0.44
CA ILE A 497 8.12 -23.69 0.42
C ILE A 497 8.89 -23.78 1.74
N ASP A 498 9.47 -22.68 2.19
CA ASP A 498 10.13 -22.56 3.51
C ASP A 498 9.23 -21.80 4.50
N ILE A 499 8.47 -20.81 4.00
CA ILE A 499 7.56 -20.00 4.81
C ILE A 499 6.18 -19.99 4.13
N ALA A 500 5.13 -20.24 4.91
CA ALA A 500 3.76 -19.98 4.53
C ALA A 500 3.21 -18.88 5.47
N TYR A 501 2.71 -17.79 4.88
CA TYR A 501 2.22 -16.66 5.68
C TYR A 501 0.80 -16.29 5.27
N GLY A 502 -0.16 -16.56 6.17
CA GLY A 502 -1.55 -16.14 6.09
C GLY A 502 -1.81 -14.95 7.00
N GLY A 503 -2.48 -13.93 6.47
CA GLY A 503 -2.77 -12.73 7.22
C GLY A 503 -2.70 -11.47 6.38
N SER A 504 -2.41 -10.34 6.99
CA SER A 504 -2.49 -8.99 6.44
C SER A 504 -3.92 -8.53 6.14
N CYS A 505 -4.06 -7.33 5.57
CA CYS A 505 -5.38 -6.75 5.26
C CYS A 505 -6.15 -7.50 4.17
N THR A 506 -5.47 -8.19 3.25
CA THR A 506 -6.12 -8.96 2.18
C THR A 506 -6.45 -10.39 2.55
N ALA A 507 -5.93 -10.89 3.68
CA ALA A 507 -6.07 -12.29 4.05
C ALA A 507 -6.10 -12.53 5.56
N GLY A 508 -6.44 -11.50 6.34
CA GLY A 508 -6.57 -11.55 7.79
C GLY A 508 -8.00 -11.34 8.30
N LYS A 509 -9.01 -11.40 7.42
CA LYS A 509 -10.42 -11.18 7.75
C LYS A 509 -11.10 -12.50 8.17
N ARG A 510 -12.37 -12.46 8.62
CA ARG A 510 -13.07 -13.67 9.10
C ARG A 510 -13.19 -14.73 8.02
N GLU A 511 -13.56 -14.35 6.78
CA GLU A 511 -13.73 -15.31 5.69
C GLU A 511 -12.37 -15.89 5.23
N ASP A 512 -11.29 -15.11 5.29
CA ASP A 512 -9.95 -15.62 5.04
C ASP A 512 -9.57 -16.69 6.08
N PHE A 513 -9.88 -16.44 7.36
CA PHE A 513 -9.64 -17.40 8.44
C PHE A 513 -10.55 -18.62 8.36
N ALA A 514 -11.76 -18.50 7.82
CA ALA A 514 -12.63 -19.63 7.50
C ALA A 514 -11.98 -20.53 6.43
N GLN A 515 -11.35 -19.94 5.41
CA GLN A 515 -10.61 -20.69 4.38
C GLN A 515 -9.37 -21.38 4.97
N TYR A 516 -8.57 -20.72 5.82
CA TYR A 516 -7.47 -21.39 6.54
C TYR A 516 -7.99 -22.54 7.39
N HIS A 517 -9.06 -22.31 8.15
CA HIS A 517 -9.65 -23.32 9.02
C HIS A 517 -10.14 -24.53 8.23
N ALA A 518 -10.83 -24.34 7.12
CA ALA A 518 -11.33 -25.45 6.30
C ALA A 518 -10.18 -26.39 5.85
N VAL A 519 -9.05 -25.85 5.45
CA VAL A 519 -7.88 -26.64 5.04
C VAL A 519 -7.17 -27.28 6.23
N LEU A 520 -6.93 -26.50 7.29
CA LEU A 520 -6.12 -26.96 8.43
C LEU A 520 -6.89 -27.90 9.35
N ALA A 521 -8.21 -27.74 9.50
CA ALA A 521 -9.05 -28.70 10.19
C ALA A 521 -9.11 -30.03 9.44
N TRP A 522 -9.28 -30.00 8.10
CA TRP A 522 -9.21 -31.19 7.26
C TRP A 522 -7.88 -31.92 7.43
N ALA A 523 -6.77 -31.19 7.52
CA ALA A 523 -5.45 -31.74 7.76
C ALA A 523 -5.31 -32.35 9.16
N ALA A 524 -5.75 -31.61 10.20
CA ALA A 524 -5.70 -32.04 11.60
C ALA A 524 -6.48 -33.34 11.84
N GLU A 525 -7.70 -33.44 11.29
CA GLU A 525 -8.54 -34.66 11.35
C GLU A 525 -7.84 -35.90 10.78
N ARG A 526 -6.87 -35.71 9.87
CA ARG A 526 -6.08 -36.77 9.23
C ARG A 526 -4.71 -36.95 9.85
N GLY A 527 -4.44 -36.29 10.99
CA GLY A 527 -3.14 -36.34 11.65
C GLY A 527 -2.01 -35.70 10.84
N LEU A 528 -2.33 -34.92 9.81
CA LEU A 528 -1.34 -34.17 9.03
C LEU A 528 -0.90 -32.92 9.78
N ARG A 529 0.33 -32.53 9.57
CA ARG A 529 0.93 -31.31 10.14
C ARG A 529 1.59 -30.50 9.03
N VAL A 530 1.92 -29.27 9.35
CA VAL A 530 2.81 -28.42 8.53
C VAL A 530 4.08 -29.21 8.21
N ALA A 531 4.51 -29.19 6.95
CA ALA A 531 5.70 -29.92 6.50
C ALA A 531 6.92 -29.51 7.35
N PRO A 532 7.81 -30.48 7.76
CA PRO A 532 8.85 -30.21 8.77
C PRO A 532 9.81 -29.07 8.45
N HIS A 533 9.94 -28.69 7.19
CA HIS A 533 10.81 -27.63 6.72
C HIS A 533 10.07 -26.31 6.49
N VAL A 534 8.75 -26.26 6.74
CA VAL A 534 7.92 -25.08 6.55
C VAL A 534 7.57 -24.48 7.91
N THR A 535 7.61 -23.17 8.00
CA THR A 535 7.00 -22.44 9.11
C THR A 535 5.71 -21.76 8.61
N LEU A 536 4.57 -22.14 9.20
CA LEU A 536 3.28 -21.51 8.91
C LEU A 536 2.98 -20.44 9.96
N TYR A 537 2.82 -19.20 9.50
CA TYR A 537 2.33 -18.08 10.30
C TYR A 537 0.88 -17.76 9.92
N LEU A 538 0.02 -17.57 10.93
CA LEU A 538 -1.35 -17.05 10.77
C LEU A 538 -1.48 -15.78 11.61
N GLN A 539 -1.62 -14.64 10.95
CA GLN A 539 -1.72 -13.34 11.59
C GLN A 539 -3.11 -12.74 11.39
N PHE A 540 -3.79 -12.45 12.49
CA PHE A 540 -5.11 -11.82 12.44
C PHE A 540 -5.03 -10.40 11.85
N GLY A 541 -6.05 -9.99 11.11
CA GLY A 541 -6.18 -8.61 10.63
C GLY A 541 -6.64 -7.65 11.71
N THR A 542 -7.52 -8.11 12.60
CA THR A 542 -8.08 -7.31 13.70
C THR A 542 -8.35 -8.20 14.94
N GLU A 543 -8.51 -7.56 16.10
CA GLU A 543 -8.90 -8.24 17.34
C GLU A 543 -10.28 -8.93 17.21
N ASP A 544 -11.21 -8.36 16.41
CA ASP A 544 -12.53 -8.96 16.16
C ASP A 544 -12.41 -10.31 15.43
N VAL A 545 -11.50 -10.40 14.45
CA VAL A 545 -11.22 -11.67 13.76
C VAL A 545 -10.63 -12.70 14.72
N ARG A 546 -9.69 -12.29 15.58
CA ARG A 546 -9.11 -13.17 16.62
C ARG A 546 -10.20 -13.71 17.53
N GLU A 547 -11.04 -12.83 18.08
CA GLU A 547 -12.14 -13.21 18.97
C GLU A 547 -13.14 -14.11 18.26
N HIS A 548 -13.42 -13.86 16.98
CA HIS A 548 -14.27 -14.72 16.18
C HIS A 548 -13.68 -16.13 16.09
N CYS A 549 -12.41 -16.28 15.74
CA CYS A 549 -11.75 -17.58 15.66
C CYS A 549 -11.75 -18.33 17.02
N ILE A 550 -11.59 -17.61 18.13
CA ILE A 550 -11.69 -18.18 19.48
C ILE A 550 -13.11 -18.68 19.72
N ARG A 551 -14.15 -17.89 19.46
CA ARG A 551 -15.57 -18.28 19.65
C ARG A 551 -15.96 -19.48 18.78
N GLN A 552 -15.40 -19.59 17.57
CA GLN A 552 -15.62 -20.71 16.67
C GLN A 552 -14.80 -21.98 17.02
N GLY A 553 -13.87 -21.88 17.97
CA GLY A 553 -12.99 -23.00 18.33
C GLY A 553 -11.92 -23.33 17.28
N TRP A 554 -11.64 -22.43 16.34
CA TRP A 554 -10.74 -22.70 15.21
C TRP A 554 -9.27 -22.82 15.60
N LEU A 555 -8.86 -22.20 16.71
CA LEU A 555 -7.46 -22.21 17.16
C LEU A 555 -6.94 -23.62 17.38
N ALA A 556 -7.79 -24.54 17.88
CA ALA A 556 -7.40 -25.92 18.12
C ALA A 556 -6.88 -26.63 16.85
N ALA A 557 -7.50 -26.40 15.70
CA ALA A 557 -7.06 -26.94 14.42
C ALA A 557 -5.71 -26.33 13.97
N PHE A 558 -5.54 -25.01 14.18
CA PHE A 558 -4.29 -24.32 13.83
C PHE A 558 -3.10 -24.82 14.67
N GLU A 559 -3.31 -24.98 15.97
CA GLU A 559 -2.31 -25.52 16.91
C GLU A 559 -1.99 -26.99 16.62
N ALA A 560 -3.00 -27.81 16.32
CA ALA A 560 -2.82 -29.22 16.02
C ALA A 560 -1.90 -29.46 14.82
N VAL A 561 -2.01 -28.65 13.77
CA VAL A 561 -1.12 -28.74 12.61
C VAL A 561 0.25 -28.09 12.84
N GLY A 562 0.44 -27.28 13.89
CA GLY A 562 1.68 -26.61 14.24
C GLY A 562 1.84 -25.20 13.63
N ALA A 563 0.74 -24.49 13.39
CA ALA A 563 0.77 -23.09 12.96
C ALA A 563 1.23 -22.16 14.10
N GLN A 564 1.99 -21.13 13.76
CA GLN A 564 2.31 -20.02 14.66
C GLN A 564 1.25 -18.92 14.52
N ILE A 565 0.52 -18.67 15.58
CA ILE A 565 -0.57 -17.70 15.61
C ILE A 565 -0.01 -16.35 16.10
N LEU A 566 -0.28 -15.28 15.33
CA LEU A 566 0.20 -13.93 15.61
C LEU A 566 -0.99 -12.99 15.85
N GLN A 567 -0.81 -12.05 16.78
CA GLN A 567 -1.75 -10.96 17.04
C GLN A 567 -1.91 -10.03 15.82
N PRO A 568 -2.96 -9.21 15.75
CA PRO A 568 -3.16 -8.29 14.63
C PRO A 568 -1.99 -7.33 14.42
N ALA A 569 -1.54 -7.20 13.19
CA ALA A 569 -0.60 -6.17 12.72
C ALA A 569 -0.39 -6.27 11.19
N CYS A 570 0.27 -5.29 10.59
CA CYS A 570 0.77 -5.39 9.22
C CYS A 570 1.87 -6.46 9.06
N GLY A 571 2.68 -6.69 10.08
CA GLY A 571 3.61 -7.82 10.20
C GLY A 571 4.58 -7.99 9.04
N ALA A 572 4.75 -9.22 8.58
CA ALA A 572 5.66 -9.56 7.48
C ALA A 572 5.26 -8.91 6.14
N CYS A 573 3.98 -8.55 5.93
CA CYS A 573 3.54 -7.85 4.73
C CYS A 573 4.27 -6.51 4.52
N ALA A 574 4.59 -5.80 5.59
CA ALA A 574 5.35 -4.55 5.57
C ALA A 574 6.82 -4.73 6.00
N ASN A 575 7.31 -5.98 6.06
CA ASN A 575 8.63 -6.33 6.60
C ASN A 575 8.84 -5.87 8.06
N CYS A 576 7.75 -5.75 8.82
CA CYS A 576 7.73 -5.20 10.19
C CYS A 576 7.40 -6.26 11.26
N GLY A 577 7.58 -7.55 10.97
CA GLY A 577 7.25 -8.61 11.92
C GLY A 577 7.81 -9.98 11.55
N PRO A 578 7.49 -11.01 12.35
CA PRO A 578 7.86 -12.39 12.06
C PRO A 578 7.16 -12.89 10.78
N GLY A 579 7.77 -13.86 10.10
CA GLY A 579 7.28 -14.39 8.82
C GLY A 579 7.91 -13.73 7.59
N ALA A 580 8.70 -12.66 7.74
CA ALA A 580 9.57 -12.16 6.68
C ALA A 580 10.78 -13.11 6.51
N SER A 581 11.21 -13.33 5.26
CA SER A 581 12.41 -14.13 4.97
C SER A 581 13.68 -13.45 5.49
N THR A 582 14.71 -14.26 5.77
CA THR A 582 16.01 -13.80 6.28
C THR A 582 17.14 -14.02 5.29
N SER A 583 16.91 -14.84 4.26
CA SER A 583 17.88 -15.11 3.19
C SER A 583 17.20 -15.12 1.82
N ALA A 584 17.98 -14.89 0.76
CA ALA A 584 17.48 -14.73 -0.61
C ALA A 584 17.01 -16.04 -1.25
N ASP A 585 17.45 -17.18 -0.72
CA ASP A 585 17.10 -18.52 -1.18
C ASP A 585 15.79 -19.05 -0.58
N GLN A 586 15.27 -18.41 0.48
CA GLN A 586 13.98 -18.77 1.06
C GLN A 586 12.82 -18.48 0.12
N VAL A 587 11.89 -19.41 0.06
CA VAL A 587 10.65 -19.29 -0.71
C VAL A 587 9.46 -19.16 0.24
N THR A 588 8.74 -18.06 0.11
CA THR A 588 7.50 -17.78 0.85
C THR A 588 6.30 -17.92 -0.06
N VAL A 589 5.26 -18.63 0.38
CA VAL A 589 3.90 -18.49 -0.17
C VAL A 589 3.06 -17.64 0.77
N SER A 590 2.38 -16.64 0.24
CA SER A 590 1.63 -15.70 1.08
C SER A 590 0.35 -15.20 0.43
N ALA A 591 -0.63 -14.88 1.26
CA ALA A 591 -1.87 -14.24 0.84
C ALA A 591 -1.85 -12.69 0.98
N ILE A 592 -0.69 -12.09 1.23
CA ILE A 592 -0.48 -10.64 1.22
C ILE A 592 -0.74 -10.04 -0.17
N ASN A 593 -0.76 -8.71 -0.26
CA ASN A 593 -1.11 -8.00 -1.50
C ASN A 593 0.09 -7.75 -2.44
N ARG A 594 1.30 -7.66 -1.94
CA ARG A 594 2.52 -7.28 -2.69
C ARG A 594 3.66 -8.26 -2.47
N ASN A 595 4.38 -8.54 -3.55
CA ASN A 595 5.53 -9.45 -3.53
C ASN A 595 6.76 -8.87 -4.27
N PHE A 596 6.87 -7.54 -4.32
CA PHE A 596 8.08 -6.89 -4.85
C PHE A 596 9.33 -7.31 -4.09
N PRO A 597 10.52 -7.32 -4.73
CA PRO A 597 11.75 -7.67 -4.06
C PRO A 597 11.98 -6.85 -2.77
N GLY A 598 12.31 -7.52 -1.69
CA GLY A 598 12.52 -6.91 -0.37
C GLY A 598 11.26 -6.57 0.43
N ARG A 599 10.05 -6.78 -0.11
CA ARG A 599 8.79 -6.42 0.56
C ARG A 599 8.55 -7.22 1.85
N SER A 600 8.91 -8.51 1.87
CA SER A 600 8.79 -9.40 3.04
C SER A 600 10.09 -10.15 3.28
N GLY A 601 11.20 -9.41 3.35
CA GLY A 601 12.56 -9.93 3.44
C GLY A 601 13.21 -10.15 2.06
N PRO A 602 14.46 -10.66 2.02
CA PRO A 602 15.23 -10.80 0.80
C PRO A 602 14.83 -12.00 -0.09
N GLY A 603 14.00 -12.92 0.41
CA GLY A 603 13.59 -14.14 -0.29
C GLY A 603 12.54 -13.92 -1.36
N GLN A 604 12.12 -15.01 -1.98
CA GLN A 604 11.15 -15.06 -3.07
C GLN A 604 9.74 -15.24 -2.50
N VAL A 605 8.83 -14.30 -2.82
CA VAL A 605 7.44 -14.34 -2.33
C VAL A 605 6.49 -14.65 -3.48
N TRP A 606 5.77 -15.76 -3.36
CA TRP A 606 4.64 -16.13 -4.21
C TRP A 606 3.34 -15.66 -3.57
N LEU A 607 2.46 -15.03 -4.36
CA LEU A 607 1.11 -14.70 -3.89
C LEU A 607 0.14 -15.82 -4.23
N ALA A 608 -0.77 -16.11 -3.29
CA ALA A 608 -1.82 -17.11 -3.44
C ALA A 608 -3.04 -16.78 -2.55
N SER A 609 -4.15 -17.50 -2.76
CA SER A 609 -5.33 -17.42 -1.89
C SER A 609 -5.07 -18.06 -0.51
N PRO A 610 -5.84 -17.70 0.53
CA PRO A 610 -5.70 -18.27 1.87
C PRO A 610 -5.70 -19.80 1.89
N ALA A 611 -6.61 -20.43 1.16
CA ALA A 611 -6.69 -21.88 1.07
C ALA A 611 -5.43 -22.50 0.44
N THR A 612 -4.88 -21.86 -0.60
CA THR A 612 -3.64 -22.31 -1.26
C THR A 612 -2.42 -22.15 -0.36
N VAL A 613 -2.35 -21.07 0.45
CA VAL A 613 -1.29 -20.88 1.46
C VAL A 613 -1.32 -22.00 2.49
N ALA A 614 -2.49 -22.31 3.05
CA ALA A 614 -2.64 -23.38 4.03
C ALA A 614 -2.32 -24.76 3.46
N ALA A 615 -2.80 -25.06 2.25
CA ALA A 615 -2.53 -26.33 1.56
C ALA A 615 -1.04 -26.50 1.26
N SER A 616 -0.38 -25.43 0.81
CA SER A 616 1.06 -25.42 0.54
C SER A 616 1.89 -25.67 1.81
N ALA A 617 1.46 -25.14 2.95
CA ALA A 617 2.12 -25.37 4.23
C ALA A 617 2.11 -26.85 4.63
N ILE A 618 0.99 -27.53 4.41
CA ILE A 618 0.85 -28.96 4.69
C ILE A 618 1.62 -29.81 3.67
N ALA A 619 1.57 -29.44 2.39
CA ALA A 619 2.25 -30.17 1.32
C ALA A 619 3.78 -29.98 1.32
N GLY A 620 4.28 -28.83 1.79
CA GLY A 620 5.68 -28.43 1.70
C GLY A 620 6.11 -27.87 0.35
N THR A 621 5.17 -27.79 -0.59
CA THR A 621 5.34 -27.25 -1.94
C THR A 621 4.09 -26.44 -2.32
N LEU A 622 4.20 -25.55 -3.31
CA LEU A 622 3.09 -24.73 -3.77
C LEU A 622 1.96 -25.63 -4.33
N THR A 623 0.84 -25.71 -3.63
CA THR A 623 -0.22 -26.71 -3.87
C THR A 623 -1.59 -26.13 -3.54
N SER A 624 -2.62 -26.35 -4.38
CA SER A 624 -4.01 -26.01 -4.05
C SER A 624 -4.62 -26.99 -3.06
N PHE A 625 -5.72 -26.59 -2.42
CA PHE A 625 -6.44 -27.49 -1.51
C PHE A 625 -7.01 -28.70 -2.26
N GLN A 626 -7.54 -28.50 -3.45
CA GLN A 626 -8.06 -29.58 -4.28
C GLN A 626 -6.96 -30.62 -4.62
N GLU A 627 -5.76 -30.15 -5.01
CA GLU A 627 -4.61 -31.05 -5.24
C GLU A 627 -4.20 -31.77 -3.97
N LEU A 628 -4.14 -31.07 -2.83
CA LEU A 628 -3.76 -31.68 -1.53
C LEU A 628 -4.71 -32.84 -1.16
N VAL A 629 -6.03 -32.64 -1.36
CA VAL A 629 -7.04 -33.68 -1.08
C VAL A 629 -6.84 -34.91 -1.96
N VAL A 630 -6.49 -34.71 -3.24
CA VAL A 630 -6.25 -35.82 -4.20
C VAL A 630 -4.95 -36.56 -3.87
N PHE A 631 -3.88 -35.87 -3.53
CA PHE A 631 -2.57 -36.48 -3.28
C PHE A 631 -2.45 -37.14 -1.90
N ARG A 632 -3.29 -36.76 -0.94
CA ARG A 632 -3.31 -37.34 0.42
C ARG A 632 -4.73 -37.73 0.81
N PRO A 633 -5.34 -38.74 0.13
CA PRO A 633 -6.62 -39.25 0.55
C PRO A 633 -6.53 -39.82 1.95
N GLY A 634 -7.54 -39.50 2.80
CA GLY A 634 -7.62 -40.09 4.14
C GLY A 634 -7.73 -41.60 4.11
N PRO A 635 -7.57 -42.29 5.25
CA PRO A 635 -7.58 -43.75 5.34
C PRO A 635 -8.83 -44.43 4.79
N ASP A 636 -9.89 -43.72 4.49
CA ASP A 636 -11.19 -44.27 4.07
C ASP A 636 -11.50 -44.18 2.58
N VAL A 637 -10.54 -43.93 1.70
CA VAL A 637 -10.76 -44.11 0.26
C VAL A 637 -10.46 -45.56 -0.11
N PHE A 638 -11.51 -46.37 -0.03
CA PHE A 638 -11.63 -47.71 -0.53
C PHE A 638 -10.91 -47.90 -1.86
N GLN A 639 -9.82 -48.69 -1.90
CA GLN A 639 -9.29 -49.24 -3.14
C GLN A 639 -10.14 -50.46 -3.53
N PRO A 640 -10.96 -50.41 -4.59
CA PRO A 640 -11.60 -51.61 -5.10
C PRO A 640 -10.54 -52.48 -5.80
N GLY A 641 -10.28 -53.65 -5.21
CA GLY A 641 -9.78 -54.82 -5.97
C GLY A 641 -8.28 -54.95 -6.14
N ARG A 642 -7.56 -55.41 -5.10
CA ARG A 642 -6.49 -56.40 -5.32
C ARG A 642 -7.00 -57.74 -4.82
N SER A 643 -7.38 -58.58 -5.76
CA SER A 643 -7.66 -59.98 -5.51
C SER A 643 -6.43 -60.66 -4.91
N SER A 644 -6.59 -61.21 -3.73
CA SER A 644 -5.62 -62.12 -3.11
C SER A 644 -5.39 -63.34 -4.02
N ARG A 645 -4.24 -63.39 -4.68
CA ARG A 645 -3.74 -64.68 -5.22
C ARG A 645 -3.22 -65.49 -4.02
N THR A 646 -4.00 -66.45 -3.65
CA THR A 646 -3.58 -67.55 -2.78
C THR A 646 -2.43 -68.31 -3.42
N SER A 647 -1.25 -68.24 -2.85
CA SER A 647 -0.12 -69.13 -3.16
C SER A 647 -0.36 -70.47 -2.48
N SER A 648 -0.56 -71.53 -3.25
CA SER A 648 -0.54 -72.93 -2.80
C SER A 648 0.86 -73.31 -2.33
N PRO A 649 1.00 -74.15 -1.25
CA PRO A 649 2.30 -74.64 -0.77
C PRO A 649 2.84 -75.74 -1.69
N ARG A 650 4.12 -75.65 -2.06
CA ARG A 650 4.85 -76.75 -2.66
C ARG A 650 5.31 -77.77 -1.55
N PRO A 651 5.27 -79.05 -1.80
CA PRO A 651 5.81 -80.03 -0.87
C PRO A 651 7.34 -80.11 -1.00
N CYS A 652 8.03 -80.29 0.14
CA CYS A 652 9.42 -80.68 0.22
C CYS A 652 9.53 -82.19 0.15
N PRO A 653 10.68 -82.73 -0.39
CA PRO A 653 11.11 -84.02 -0.08
C PRO A 653 11.90 -84.09 1.23
#